data_895d200f84a26dd9f33b4b0364858587
#
_entry.id   895d200f84a26dd9f33b4b0364858587
#
_cell.length_a   1.000
_cell.length_b   1.000
_cell.length_c   1.000
_cell.angle_alpha   90.00
_cell.angle_beta   90.00
_cell.angle_gamma   90.00
#
_symmetry.space_group_name_H-M   'P 1'
#
loop_
_entity.id
_entity.type
_entity.pdbx_description
1 polymer ?
#
loop_
_entity_poly.entity_id
_entity_poly.type
_entity_poly.pdbx_seq_one_letter_code
_entity_poly.pdbx_strand_id
1 'polypeptide(L)'
;MLMREGQTTVIYRSEYTAPAYWIDTVDLSFDLDPAKTRVLNRMRVRRNPDVPAQPLRLDGEELNLARVLVNGQGTSFKMEGQQLVLENLPEGQDAFDLEIFTTCIPAKNTKLMGLYVSNDSFFTQCEAEGFRRITYFLDRPDVMASYTVTLRAEKARYPVLLSNGNLVEQGNLEDGRHFARWVDPHRKPSYLFALVAGRLVCREQRITSRAGKDHLLQVYVRAGDLDKTEHAMNSLMASVAWDEARFGLPLDLERFMIVATSDFNMGAMENKGLNIFNTKYVLASQATATDTDFANIESVVGHEYFHNWTGNRVTCRDWFQLSLKEGLTVFRDQEFSQDLAGEASARAVKRIEDVRVLRTAQFPEDAGPMAHPVRPDQYLEINNFYTVTVYEKGAEVVRMMQTLVGRAGFAKGMALYFERHDGQAVTCDDFAQAIADANPDSSLSRLLPQFKHWYSQAGTPRMGAIGHYDADAKRYTLTLAQHCAPTPGQPVKLPFVIPVAYGLMAADGRELATGMHVLTSATDTLTFDQIESAPVPSLLRGFSAPVILDTEYSDDQLITLLAHDTDPFNRWEAAQRLALRRAIKLIAEHADMTRAGALLELDTPFLEALRSVLRHPGLDAAFKELVLTLPSETYIAEQLDVVDPQAIHAVREGMRQQIALKLAADWEAAYEAHRDTGAYHPDPVASGQRALAGLALSHLCLAARETGDTVWPGKTYQRFKDASNMTDRFNALSALVSSGHALAEPALARFHALFKDEALVLDKWFALQGGAPDRGGDVLPTVRQLMKHPDFNIRNPNRARSLIFSYCSANPGAFHRTDAAGYVFWSERVIELDAFNPQVAARLARALDR
;
A
#
# COMPACT_ATOMS: atom_id res chain seq x y z
N MET A 1 6.63 17.74 -28.02
CA MET A 1 6.91 17.73 -26.59
C MET A 1 6.99 19.19 -26.15
N LEU A 2 5.89 19.74 -25.65
CA LEU A 2 5.87 21.11 -25.15
C LEU A 2 6.51 21.07 -23.74
N MET A 3 7.74 21.53 -23.63
CA MET A 3 8.35 21.79 -22.32
C MET A 3 7.48 22.85 -21.63
N ARG A 4 6.92 22.53 -20.45
CA ARG A 4 6.38 23.55 -19.55
C ARG A 4 7.53 24.49 -19.19
N GLU A 5 7.36 25.78 -19.42
CA GLU A 5 8.26 26.82 -18.96
C GLU A 5 8.29 26.84 -17.43
N GLY A 6 9.34 26.31 -16.88
CA GLY A 6 9.68 26.25 -15.48
C GLY A 6 10.73 25.15 -15.35
N GLN A 7 12.00 25.51 -15.19
CA GLN A 7 13.05 24.52 -14.91
C GLN A 7 12.69 23.83 -13.58
N THR A 8 12.25 22.58 -13.66
CA THR A 8 12.11 21.72 -12.50
C THR A 8 13.51 21.48 -11.93
N THR A 9 13.76 22.04 -10.76
CA THR A 9 15.05 21.90 -10.09
C THR A 9 15.08 20.57 -9.36
N VAL A 10 16.11 19.77 -9.62
CA VAL A 10 16.37 18.55 -8.83
C VAL A 10 16.72 18.95 -7.41
N ILE A 11 16.09 18.32 -6.44
CA ILE A 11 16.38 18.51 -5.01
C ILE A 11 17.23 17.32 -4.55
N TYR A 12 18.36 17.61 -3.91
CA TYR A 12 19.31 16.60 -3.43
C TYR A 12 19.29 16.51 -1.91
N ARG A 13 19.35 15.28 -1.39
CA ARG A 13 19.42 15.02 0.05
C ARG A 13 20.65 15.66 0.71
N SER A 14 21.78 15.69 -0.01
CA SER A 14 23.02 16.32 0.45
C SER A 14 22.94 17.83 0.62
N GLU A 15 21.92 18.47 0.05
CA GLU A 15 21.71 19.92 0.11
C GLU A 15 20.78 20.33 1.27
N TYR A 16 20.39 19.38 2.13
CA TYR A 16 19.57 19.70 3.28
C TYR A 16 20.28 20.75 4.17
N THR A 17 19.52 21.78 4.51
CA THR A 17 19.93 22.78 5.50
C THR A 17 18.83 22.96 6.53
N ALA A 18 19.22 23.21 7.78
CA ALA A 18 18.26 23.53 8.83
C ALA A 18 17.44 24.78 8.47
N PRO A 19 16.18 24.87 8.89
CA PRO A 19 15.36 26.05 8.62
C PRO A 19 15.99 27.30 9.25
N ALA A 20 15.99 28.42 8.51
CA ALA A 20 16.48 29.70 9.03
C ALA A 20 15.54 30.32 10.08
N TYR A 21 14.30 29.90 10.08
CA TYR A 21 13.24 30.33 11.00
C TYR A 21 12.44 29.13 11.48
N TRP A 22 11.95 29.24 12.71
CA TRP A 22 10.96 28.36 13.30
C TRP A 22 9.62 29.07 13.37
N ILE A 23 8.54 28.31 13.33
CA ILE A 23 7.19 28.81 13.61
C ILE A 23 6.72 28.08 14.86
N ASP A 24 6.51 28.83 15.95
CA ASP A 24 6.15 28.26 17.23
C ASP A 24 4.63 28.06 17.36
N THR A 25 3.85 29.03 16.86
CA THR A 25 2.38 28.98 16.87
C THR A 25 1.79 29.39 15.55
N VAL A 26 0.67 28.78 15.20
CA VAL A 26 -0.14 29.07 14.02
C VAL A 26 -1.59 29.22 14.48
N ASP A 27 -2.18 30.36 14.21
CA ASP A 27 -3.60 30.64 14.43
C ASP A 27 -4.25 30.92 13.07
N LEU A 28 -5.04 29.96 12.60
CA LEU A 28 -5.73 30.01 11.31
C LEU A 28 -7.20 30.34 11.51
N SER A 29 -7.69 31.31 10.75
CA SER A 29 -9.12 31.59 10.64
C SER A 29 -9.56 31.44 9.20
N PHE A 30 -10.58 30.60 8.97
CA PHE A 30 -11.16 30.34 7.67
C PHE A 30 -12.58 30.91 7.60
N ASP A 31 -12.87 31.68 6.57
CA ASP A 31 -14.24 31.93 6.11
C ASP A 31 -14.48 31.07 4.88
N LEU A 32 -15.14 29.94 5.08
CA LEU A 32 -15.30 28.91 4.05
C LEU A 32 -16.41 29.28 3.07
N ASP A 33 -16.04 29.40 1.80
CA ASP A 33 -16.94 29.58 0.66
C ASP A 33 -16.32 28.87 -0.55
N PRO A 34 -17.07 28.05 -1.30
CA PRO A 34 -16.52 27.32 -2.43
C PRO A 34 -15.91 28.18 -3.51
N ALA A 35 -16.46 29.39 -3.73
CA ALA A 35 -16.00 30.32 -4.76
C ALA A 35 -14.89 31.24 -4.29
N LYS A 36 -14.79 31.49 -2.98
CA LYS A 36 -13.77 32.37 -2.41
C LYS A 36 -13.60 32.12 -0.90
N THR A 37 -12.76 31.18 -0.56
CA THR A 37 -12.36 30.98 0.85
C THR A 37 -11.33 32.04 1.27
N ARG A 38 -11.56 32.68 2.40
CA ARG A 38 -10.63 33.62 3.01
C ARG A 38 -9.87 32.95 4.13
N VAL A 39 -8.56 33.14 4.17
CA VAL A 39 -7.66 32.57 5.17
C VAL A 39 -6.85 33.69 5.83
N LEU A 40 -6.97 33.81 7.15
CA LEU A 40 -6.09 34.61 7.95
C LEU A 40 -5.16 33.70 8.74
N ASN A 41 -3.86 33.84 8.51
CA ASN A 41 -2.83 33.07 9.18
C ASN A 41 -2.01 34.00 10.07
N ARG A 42 -2.08 33.80 11.38
CA ARG A 42 -1.26 34.52 12.39
C ARG A 42 -0.24 33.56 12.95
N MET A 43 1.02 33.94 12.86
CA MET A 43 2.14 33.07 13.25
C MET A 43 3.07 33.80 14.21
N ARG A 44 3.61 33.06 15.17
CA ARG A 44 4.78 33.46 15.92
C ARG A 44 6.02 32.85 15.26
N VAL A 45 6.83 33.69 14.64
CA VAL A 45 8.06 33.32 13.92
C VAL A 45 9.26 33.64 14.78
N ARG A 46 10.20 32.71 14.85
CA ARG A 46 11.44 32.81 15.62
C ARG A 46 12.64 32.53 14.73
N ARG A 47 13.70 33.31 14.87
CA ARG A 47 14.94 33.07 14.14
C ARG A 47 15.64 31.81 14.67
N ASN A 48 16.24 31.06 13.75
CA ASN A 48 17.13 29.99 14.11
C ASN A 48 18.53 30.57 14.37
N PRO A 49 19.05 30.56 15.60
CA PRO A 49 20.34 31.15 15.91
C PRO A 49 21.53 30.41 15.30
N ASP A 50 21.33 29.12 14.92
CA ASP A 50 22.37 28.27 14.34
C ASP A 50 22.55 28.44 12.83
N VAL A 51 21.69 29.31 12.22
CA VAL A 51 21.72 29.58 10.78
C VAL A 51 22.02 31.06 10.55
N PRO A 52 22.89 31.42 9.59
CA PRO A 52 23.15 32.83 9.26
C PRO A 52 21.88 33.60 8.92
N ALA A 53 21.84 34.89 9.34
CA ALA A 53 20.69 35.74 9.08
C ALA A 53 20.41 35.86 7.59
N GLN A 54 19.15 35.64 7.21
CA GLN A 54 18.69 35.65 5.83
C GLN A 54 17.22 36.09 5.78
N PRO A 55 16.70 36.45 4.58
CA PRO A 55 15.28 36.75 4.41
C PRO A 55 14.40 35.54 4.78
N LEU A 56 13.18 35.82 5.24
CA LEU A 56 12.16 34.80 5.43
C LEU A 56 11.50 34.49 4.08
N ARG A 57 11.57 33.23 3.66
CA ARG A 57 11.01 32.73 2.41
C ARG A 57 9.87 31.76 2.73
N LEU A 58 8.67 32.09 2.30
CA LEU A 58 7.47 31.30 2.53
C LEU A 58 6.95 30.74 1.20
N ASP A 59 6.67 29.44 1.19
CA ASP A 59 6.11 28.76 0.03
C ASP A 59 4.62 29.05 -0.10
N GLY A 60 4.15 29.27 -1.32
CA GLY A 60 2.75 29.46 -1.66
C GLY A 60 2.46 29.02 -3.08
N GLU A 61 1.28 28.48 -3.33
CA GLU A 61 0.87 28.02 -4.65
C GLU A 61 -0.62 28.31 -4.89
N GLU A 62 -0.91 28.91 -6.03
CA GLU A 62 -2.28 29.25 -6.46
C GLU A 62 -3.08 30.08 -5.42
N LEU A 63 -2.39 30.98 -4.75
CA LEU A 63 -2.95 31.88 -3.73
C LEU A 63 -3.08 33.30 -4.26
N ASN A 64 -4.13 33.99 -3.81
CA ASN A 64 -4.24 35.44 -3.97
C ASN A 64 -3.88 36.11 -2.64
N LEU A 65 -2.74 36.81 -2.61
CA LEU A 65 -2.25 37.50 -1.42
C LEU A 65 -2.91 38.86 -1.28
N ALA A 66 -3.59 39.08 -0.17
CA ALA A 66 -4.27 40.34 0.11
C ALA A 66 -3.45 41.27 1.01
N ARG A 67 -2.77 40.74 2.06
CA ARG A 67 -2.06 41.53 3.03
C ARG A 67 -1.00 40.77 3.79
N VAL A 68 0.11 41.43 4.13
CA VAL A 68 1.18 40.93 5.01
C VAL A 68 1.45 41.99 6.09
N LEU A 69 1.41 41.60 7.38
CA LEU A 69 1.77 42.43 8.51
C LEU A 69 2.87 41.75 9.34
N VAL A 70 3.88 42.52 9.73
CA VAL A 70 4.90 42.15 10.70
C VAL A 70 4.71 42.98 11.94
N ASN A 71 4.52 42.36 13.11
CA ASN A 71 4.19 43.03 14.37
C ASN A 71 3.03 44.04 14.23
N GLY A 72 2.00 43.66 13.46
CA GLY A 72 0.83 44.50 13.21
C GLY A 72 1.02 45.61 12.20
N GLN A 73 2.18 45.75 11.60
CA GLN A 73 2.53 46.81 10.65
C GLN A 73 2.67 46.27 9.24
N GLY A 74 2.14 47.00 8.25
CA GLY A 74 2.37 46.63 6.84
C GLY A 74 3.85 46.61 6.51
N THR A 75 4.29 45.59 5.78
CA THR A 75 5.67 45.44 5.36
C THR A 75 5.77 45.28 3.85
N SER A 76 6.91 45.65 3.28
CA SER A 76 7.24 45.36 1.89
C SER A 76 7.64 43.89 1.72
N PHE A 77 7.31 43.33 0.60
CA PHE A 77 7.66 41.97 0.24
C PHE A 77 8.00 41.85 -1.26
N LYS A 78 8.63 40.74 -1.60
CA LYS A 78 8.89 40.36 -3.00
C LYS A 78 8.25 39.02 -3.28
N MET A 79 7.88 38.80 -4.55
CA MET A 79 7.52 37.50 -5.05
C MET A 79 8.69 36.96 -5.88
N GLU A 80 9.28 35.86 -5.47
CA GLU A 80 10.32 35.15 -6.22
C GLU A 80 9.77 33.75 -6.60
N GLY A 81 9.32 33.63 -7.86
CA GLY A 81 8.58 32.45 -8.29
C GLY A 81 7.31 32.28 -7.47
N GLN A 82 7.19 31.17 -6.76
CA GLN A 82 6.05 30.87 -5.88
C GLN A 82 6.31 31.25 -4.39
N GLN A 83 7.47 31.86 -4.10
CA GLN A 83 7.81 32.23 -2.73
C GLN A 83 7.49 33.68 -2.44
N LEU A 84 6.91 33.92 -1.27
CA LEU A 84 6.80 35.22 -0.64
C LEU A 84 8.09 35.47 0.17
N VAL A 85 8.83 36.52 -0.17
CA VAL A 85 10.12 36.87 0.46
C VAL A 85 10.00 38.12 1.26
N LEU A 86 10.31 38.04 2.56
CA LEU A 86 10.34 39.11 3.51
C LEU A 86 11.79 39.44 3.90
N GLU A 87 12.28 40.62 3.49
CA GLU A 87 13.63 41.12 3.77
C GLU A 87 13.67 42.07 4.98
N ASN A 88 12.61 42.87 5.13
CA ASN A 88 12.50 43.86 6.16
C ASN A 88 11.91 43.30 7.45
N LEU A 89 12.70 42.53 8.18
CA LEU A 89 12.32 41.92 9.45
C LEU A 89 12.80 42.75 10.64
N PRO A 90 12.15 42.66 11.82
CA PRO A 90 12.53 43.43 12.99
C PRO A 90 13.98 43.16 13.41
N GLU A 91 14.78 44.21 13.45
CA GLU A 91 16.16 44.13 13.91
C GLU A 91 16.23 43.94 15.43
N GLY A 92 17.17 43.13 15.89
CA GLY A 92 17.43 42.89 17.32
C GLY A 92 16.31 42.10 18.03
N GLN A 93 15.36 41.54 17.30
CA GLN A 93 14.31 40.67 17.85
C GLN A 93 14.50 39.22 17.37
N ASP A 94 14.57 38.29 18.32
CA ASP A 94 14.68 36.88 18.01
C ASP A 94 13.37 36.27 17.49
N ALA A 95 12.23 36.89 17.82
CA ALA A 95 10.91 36.47 17.41
C ALA A 95 9.99 37.63 17.10
N PHE A 96 9.07 37.45 16.17
CA PHE A 96 8.09 38.45 15.74
C PHE A 96 6.77 37.80 15.35
N ASP A 97 5.70 38.61 15.31
CA ASP A 97 4.39 38.18 14.85
C ASP A 97 4.25 38.48 13.36
N LEU A 98 3.74 37.50 12.62
CA LEU A 98 3.49 37.60 11.19
C LEU A 98 2.04 37.27 10.90
N GLU A 99 1.34 38.16 10.19
CA GLU A 99 -0.03 37.95 9.72
C GLU A 99 -0.06 37.96 8.20
N ILE A 100 -0.65 36.91 7.62
CA ILE A 100 -0.83 36.79 6.18
C ILE A 100 -2.31 36.52 5.87
N PHE A 101 -2.85 37.36 5.00
CA PHE A 101 -4.23 37.23 4.55
C PHE A 101 -4.28 36.86 3.08
N THR A 102 -4.87 35.68 2.81
CA THR A 102 -4.97 35.12 1.46
C THR A 102 -6.39 34.70 1.13
N THR A 103 -6.64 34.47 -0.17
CA THR A 103 -7.86 33.84 -0.65
C THR A 103 -7.52 32.74 -1.66
N CYS A 104 -8.36 31.72 -1.71
CA CYS A 104 -8.30 30.65 -2.70
C CYS A 104 -9.71 30.26 -3.18
N ILE A 105 -9.77 29.42 -4.22
CA ILE A 105 -11.04 29.00 -4.84
C ILE A 105 -11.15 27.48 -4.79
N PRO A 106 -11.65 26.88 -3.68
CA PRO A 106 -11.70 25.44 -3.51
C PRO A 106 -12.51 24.70 -4.59
N ALA A 107 -13.59 25.32 -5.08
CA ALA A 107 -14.44 24.72 -6.13
C ALA A 107 -13.71 24.52 -7.48
N LYS A 108 -12.63 25.24 -7.74
CA LYS A 108 -11.82 25.12 -8.95
C LYS A 108 -10.61 24.19 -8.78
N ASN A 109 -10.39 23.69 -7.57
CA ASN A 109 -9.26 22.82 -7.27
C ASN A 109 -9.54 21.39 -7.75
N THR A 110 -9.00 21.04 -8.90
CA THR A 110 -9.12 19.70 -9.51
C THR A 110 -7.95 18.79 -9.19
N LYS A 111 -6.85 19.35 -8.65
CA LYS A 111 -5.68 18.59 -8.26
C LYS A 111 -5.90 17.75 -7.00
N LEU A 112 -6.93 18.07 -6.20
CA LEU A 112 -7.26 17.45 -4.92
C LEU A 112 -6.08 17.53 -3.91
N MET A 113 -5.37 18.65 -3.96
CA MET A 113 -4.28 19.01 -3.04
C MET A 113 -4.56 20.38 -2.44
N GLY A 114 -4.24 20.57 -1.16
CA GLY A 114 -4.67 21.74 -0.41
C GLY A 114 -6.15 21.65 -0.05
N LEU A 115 -6.86 22.77 -0.07
CA LEU A 115 -8.30 22.84 0.22
C LEU A 115 -9.13 22.68 -1.06
N TYR A 116 -10.06 21.71 -1.06
CA TYR A 116 -10.92 21.44 -2.20
C TYR A 116 -12.34 21.07 -1.78
N VAL A 117 -13.23 20.97 -2.73
CA VAL A 117 -14.64 20.59 -2.53
C VAL A 117 -14.91 19.22 -3.19
N SER A 118 -15.53 18.34 -2.45
CA SER A 118 -16.06 17.06 -2.93
C SER A 118 -17.48 16.86 -2.40
N ASN A 119 -18.45 16.61 -3.28
CA ASN A 119 -19.85 16.39 -2.91
C ASN A 119 -20.40 17.47 -1.95
N ASP A 120 -20.20 18.73 -2.28
CA ASP A 120 -20.61 19.91 -1.49
C ASP A 120 -19.98 20.01 -0.09
N SER A 121 -18.92 19.28 0.20
CA SER A 121 -18.15 19.36 1.44
C SER A 121 -16.73 19.81 1.17
N PHE A 122 -16.13 20.50 2.13
CA PHE A 122 -14.71 20.87 2.11
C PHE A 122 -13.85 19.79 2.70
N PHE A 123 -12.74 19.50 2.03
CA PHE A 123 -11.68 18.60 2.49
C PHE A 123 -10.32 19.22 2.24
N THR A 124 -9.32 18.71 2.95
CA THR A 124 -7.92 19.06 2.72
C THR A 124 -7.08 17.82 2.43
N GLN A 125 -6.03 18.01 1.61
CA GLN A 125 -4.89 17.09 1.51
C GLN A 125 -3.62 17.94 1.50
N CYS A 126 -2.83 17.85 2.58
CA CYS A 126 -1.64 18.68 2.75
C CYS A 126 -0.33 17.90 2.56
N GLU A 127 -0.30 16.60 2.70
CA GLU A 127 0.91 15.81 2.42
C GLU A 127 1.11 15.62 0.90
N ALA A 128 2.31 15.84 0.36
CA ALA A 128 3.52 16.31 1.08
C ALA A 128 3.60 17.85 1.20
N GLU A 129 3.20 18.59 0.18
CA GLU A 129 3.40 20.03 0.02
C GLU A 129 2.12 20.77 -0.37
N GLY A 130 0.98 20.30 0.15
CA GLY A 130 -0.33 20.89 -0.14
C GLY A 130 -0.72 22.04 0.78
N PHE A 131 -0.10 22.22 1.93
CA PHE A 131 -0.44 23.31 2.85
C PHE A 131 -0.13 24.69 2.24
N ARG A 132 0.90 24.81 1.43
CA ARG A 132 1.23 26.02 0.66
C ARG A 132 0.16 26.46 -0.33
N ARG A 133 -0.82 25.59 -0.61
CA ARG A 133 -1.99 25.91 -1.44
C ARG A 133 -3.15 26.54 -0.64
N ILE A 134 -2.96 26.64 0.69
CA ILE A 134 -3.93 27.20 1.63
C ILE A 134 -3.47 28.57 2.14
N THR A 135 -2.19 28.68 2.50
CA THR A 135 -1.55 29.91 2.97
C THR A 135 -0.06 29.87 2.68
N TYR A 136 0.60 31.04 2.67
CA TYR A 136 2.07 31.08 2.63
C TYR A 136 2.65 30.58 3.94
N PHE A 137 3.62 29.67 3.86
CA PHE A 137 4.16 28.98 5.02
C PHE A 137 5.58 28.43 4.78
N LEU A 138 6.32 28.12 5.87
CA LEU A 138 7.49 27.27 5.81
C LEU A 138 7.02 25.82 5.69
N ASP A 139 6.67 25.41 4.48
CA ASP A 139 5.97 24.16 4.19
C ASP A 139 6.96 23.01 4.04
N ARG A 140 7.56 22.64 5.17
CA ARG A 140 8.57 21.60 5.30
C ARG A 140 8.35 20.81 6.60
N PRO A 141 8.65 19.51 6.65
CA PRO A 141 8.26 18.66 7.76
C PRO A 141 9.03 18.89 9.06
N ASP A 142 10.18 19.56 9.02
CA ASP A 142 10.98 19.86 10.21
C ASP A 142 10.60 21.18 10.90
N VAL A 143 9.62 21.90 10.38
CA VAL A 143 9.03 23.07 11.05
C VAL A 143 7.75 22.64 11.73
N MET A 144 7.80 22.49 13.04
CA MET A 144 6.70 21.99 13.88
C MET A 144 6.15 23.13 14.75
N ALA A 145 4.85 23.32 14.73
CA ALA A 145 4.14 24.37 15.43
C ALA A 145 2.89 23.88 16.15
N SER A 146 2.41 24.65 17.13
CA SER A 146 1.09 24.45 17.74
C SER A 146 0.02 25.16 16.92
N TYR A 147 -1.10 24.50 16.68
CA TYR A 147 -2.15 25.01 15.80
C TYR A 147 -3.44 25.29 16.57
N THR A 148 -4.00 26.49 16.33
CA THR A 148 -5.38 26.85 16.66
C THR A 148 -6.10 27.15 15.36
N VAL A 149 -7.28 26.58 15.16
CA VAL A 149 -8.02 26.72 13.91
C VAL A 149 -9.47 27.11 14.20
N THR A 150 -9.90 28.19 13.60
CA THR A 150 -11.31 28.65 13.64
C THR A 150 -11.90 28.52 12.25
N LEU A 151 -12.98 27.74 12.14
CA LEU A 151 -13.74 27.56 10.91
C LEU A 151 -15.06 28.31 11.02
N ARG A 152 -15.40 29.11 10.01
CA ARG A 152 -16.67 29.79 9.87
C ARG A 152 -17.31 29.41 8.54
N ALA A 153 -18.59 29.07 8.57
CA ALA A 153 -19.32 28.68 7.36
C ALA A 153 -20.83 28.88 7.53
N GLU A 154 -21.55 28.77 6.42
CA GLU A 154 -23.01 28.69 6.41
C GLU A 154 -23.47 27.41 7.11
N LYS A 155 -24.20 27.52 8.20
CA LYS A 155 -24.62 26.39 9.05
C LYS A 155 -25.49 25.38 8.31
N ALA A 156 -26.39 25.85 7.44
CA ALA A 156 -27.32 24.98 6.72
C ALA A 156 -26.58 24.06 5.73
N ARG A 157 -25.52 24.55 5.08
CA ARG A 157 -24.73 23.79 4.13
C ARG A 157 -23.61 22.99 4.78
N TYR A 158 -23.02 23.51 5.84
CA TYR A 158 -21.85 22.95 6.53
C TYR A 158 -22.09 22.82 8.03
N PRO A 159 -23.04 21.97 8.47
CA PRO A 159 -23.36 21.87 9.90
C PRO A 159 -22.24 21.23 10.72
N VAL A 160 -21.33 20.49 10.10
CA VAL A 160 -20.16 19.87 10.74
C VAL A 160 -18.91 20.63 10.33
N LEU A 161 -18.13 21.10 11.32
CA LEU A 161 -16.88 21.81 11.14
C LEU A 161 -15.78 21.11 11.97
N LEU A 162 -14.82 20.48 11.30
CA LEU A 162 -13.78 19.66 11.95
C LEU A 162 -12.38 20.18 11.62
N SER A 163 -11.47 20.10 12.59
CA SER A 163 -10.04 20.29 12.40
C SER A 163 -9.25 19.43 13.40
N ASN A 164 -7.93 19.59 13.42
CA ASN A 164 -7.04 18.83 14.29
C ASN A 164 -7.24 19.15 15.77
N GLY A 165 -7.06 18.15 16.63
CA GLY A 165 -7.00 18.31 18.07
C GLY A 165 -8.37 18.25 18.76
N ASN A 166 -8.59 19.17 19.72
CA ASN A 166 -9.79 19.20 20.55
C ASN A 166 -10.68 20.39 20.18
N LEU A 167 -11.99 20.15 20.16
CA LEU A 167 -12.97 21.22 20.03
C LEU A 167 -13.06 22.02 21.32
N VAL A 168 -12.71 23.29 21.27
CA VAL A 168 -12.68 24.16 22.46
C VAL A 168 -13.81 25.15 22.52
N GLU A 169 -14.36 25.56 21.37
CA GLU A 169 -15.45 26.55 21.29
C GLU A 169 -16.25 26.34 20.02
N GLN A 170 -17.56 26.52 20.08
CA GLN A 170 -18.44 26.56 18.92
C GLN A 170 -19.68 27.40 19.21
N GLY A 171 -20.30 27.94 18.17
CA GLY A 171 -21.49 28.75 18.32
C GLY A 171 -22.07 29.26 17.01
N ASN A 172 -23.22 29.90 17.11
CA ASN A 172 -23.86 30.59 16.00
C ASN A 172 -23.30 31.99 15.80
N LEU A 173 -23.23 32.41 14.56
CA LEU A 173 -22.92 33.75 14.12
C LEU A 173 -24.14 34.36 13.45
N GLU A 174 -24.04 35.63 13.08
CA GLU A 174 -25.06 36.31 12.29
C GLU A 174 -25.22 35.70 10.90
N ASP A 175 -26.32 36.01 10.22
CA ASP A 175 -26.62 35.65 8.84
C ASP A 175 -26.66 34.13 8.59
N GLY A 176 -27.07 33.31 9.54
CA GLY A 176 -27.18 31.88 9.40
C GLY A 176 -25.85 31.15 9.37
N ARG A 177 -24.78 31.83 9.76
CA ARG A 177 -23.43 31.24 9.88
C ARG A 177 -23.18 30.71 11.27
N HIS A 178 -22.15 29.87 11.39
CA HIS A 178 -21.67 29.37 12.67
C HIS A 178 -20.14 29.17 12.63
N PHE A 179 -19.56 28.87 13.78
CA PHE A 179 -18.12 28.62 13.89
C PHE A 179 -17.82 27.44 14.80
N ALA A 180 -16.63 26.88 14.60
CA ALA A 180 -15.99 25.96 15.51
C ALA A 180 -14.51 26.34 15.65
N ARG A 181 -14.00 26.25 16.88
CA ARG A 181 -12.60 26.50 17.18
C ARG A 181 -11.94 25.24 17.74
N TRP A 182 -10.84 24.86 17.13
CA TRP A 182 -10.08 23.67 17.45
C TRP A 182 -8.68 24.03 17.91
N VAL A 183 -8.16 23.31 18.91
CA VAL A 183 -6.78 23.45 19.39
C VAL A 183 -6.13 22.08 19.38
N ASP A 184 -5.01 21.94 18.66
CA ASP A 184 -4.18 20.76 18.71
C ASP A 184 -3.11 20.98 19.79
N PRO A 185 -3.11 20.18 20.87
CA PRO A 185 -2.16 20.32 21.96
C PRO A 185 -0.73 19.87 21.58
N HIS A 186 -0.57 19.18 20.46
CA HIS A 186 0.70 18.64 19.99
C HIS A 186 1.26 19.49 18.85
N ARG A 187 2.56 19.76 18.91
CA ARG A 187 3.25 20.41 17.79
C ARG A 187 3.30 19.45 16.60
N LYS A 188 3.03 19.98 15.43
CA LYS A 188 3.06 19.23 14.18
C LYS A 188 3.59 20.04 13.01
N PRO A 189 4.15 19.38 11.99
CA PRO A 189 4.43 20.02 10.70
C PRO A 189 3.13 20.32 9.94
N SER A 190 3.23 21.19 8.95
CA SER A 190 2.11 21.64 8.13
C SER A 190 1.40 20.54 7.34
N TYR A 191 2.13 19.50 6.95
CA TYR A 191 1.54 18.41 6.17
C TYR A 191 0.45 17.62 6.94
N LEU A 192 0.44 17.71 8.27
CA LEU A 192 -0.56 17.05 9.12
C LEU A 192 -1.78 17.92 9.42
N PHE A 193 -1.82 19.14 8.92
CA PHE A 193 -2.99 20.00 9.03
C PHE A 193 -4.16 19.44 8.22
N ALA A 194 -5.36 19.48 8.80
CA ALA A 194 -6.59 19.15 8.10
C ALA A 194 -7.77 19.98 8.57
N LEU A 195 -8.73 20.22 7.69
CA LEU A 195 -10.08 20.67 7.97
C LEU A 195 -11.09 19.90 7.12
N VAL A 196 -12.27 19.72 7.69
CA VAL A 196 -13.44 19.17 6.99
C VAL A 196 -14.65 20.02 7.37
N ALA A 197 -15.44 20.42 6.38
CA ALA A 197 -16.71 21.10 6.61
C ALA A 197 -17.77 20.53 5.67
N GLY A 198 -18.89 20.09 6.22
CA GLY A 198 -19.92 19.48 5.38
C GLY A 198 -21.14 19.00 6.13
N ARG A 199 -22.04 18.39 5.37
CA ARG A 199 -23.25 17.76 5.87
C ARG A 199 -22.96 16.27 6.09
N LEU A 200 -22.41 15.93 7.25
CA LEU A 200 -21.95 14.61 7.62
C LEU A 200 -22.72 14.07 8.83
N VAL A 201 -22.79 12.74 8.91
CA VAL A 201 -23.29 12.01 10.08
C VAL A 201 -22.13 11.22 10.71
N CYS A 202 -22.26 10.86 11.98
CA CYS A 202 -21.19 10.30 12.76
C CYS A 202 -21.62 9.02 13.47
N ARG A 203 -20.77 7.98 13.37
CA ARG A 203 -20.75 6.86 14.33
C ARG A 203 -19.77 7.20 15.44
N GLU A 204 -20.24 7.15 16.68
CA GLU A 204 -19.43 7.43 17.87
C GLU A 204 -19.24 6.18 18.72
N GLN A 205 -18.08 6.09 19.36
CA GLN A 205 -17.77 5.08 20.36
C GLN A 205 -16.88 5.67 21.43
N ARG A 206 -17.24 5.48 22.69
CA ARG A 206 -16.37 5.80 23.82
C ARG A 206 -15.59 4.57 24.23
N ILE A 207 -14.32 4.77 24.50
CA ILE A 207 -13.42 3.74 25.01
C ILE A 207 -12.66 4.27 26.21
N THR A 208 -12.23 3.37 27.09
CA THR A 208 -11.31 3.69 28.19
C THR A 208 -9.99 2.96 27.92
N SER A 209 -8.90 3.72 27.86
CA SER A 209 -7.56 3.18 27.65
C SER A 209 -7.09 2.37 28.86
N ARG A 210 -6.01 1.59 28.69
CA ARG A 210 -5.38 0.85 29.80
C ARG A 210 -4.92 1.76 30.94
N ALA A 211 -4.57 3.01 30.63
CA ALA A 211 -4.22 4.03 31.62
C ALA A 211 -5.43 4.63 32.33
N GLY A 212 -6.66 4.17 32.05
CA GLY A 212 -7.90 4.65 32.65
C GLY A 212 -8.38 5.99 32.08
N LYS A 213 -7.87 6.42 30.94
CA LYS A 213 -8.31 7.66 30.27
C LYS A 213 -9.42 7.35 29.25
N ASP A 214 -10.45 8.19 29.27
CA ASP A 214 -11.58 8.09 28.35
C ASP A 214 -11.28 8.84 27.04
N HIS A 215 -11.67 8.21 25.92
CA HIS A 215 -11.52 8.75 24.58
C HIS A 215 -12.82 8.63 23.80
N LEU A 216 -13.08 9.60 22.93
CA LEU A 216 -14.17 9.59 21.97
C LEU A 216 -13.62 9.27 20.56
N LEU A 217 -14.07 8.17 19.98
CA LEU A 217 -13.76 7.76 18.61
C LEU A 217 -14.96 8.08 17.72
N GLN A 218 -14.70 8.68 16.55
CA GLN A 218 -15.73 9.15 15.64
C GLN A 218 -15.38 8.78 14.20
N VAL A 219 -16.36 8.27 13.46
CA VAL A 219 -16.28 8.02 12.01
C VAL A 219 -17.38 8.83 11.33
N TYR A 220 -16.98 9.82 10.54
CA TYR A 220 -17.87 10.72 9.81
C TYR A 220 -18.00 10.29 8.36
N VAL A 221 -19.23 10.19 7.88
CA VAL A 221 -19.60 9.81 6.52
C VAL A 221 -20.82 10.62 6.05
N ARG A 222 -21.18 10.50 4.79
CA ARG A 222 -22.47 11.01 4.30
C ARG A 222 -23.62 10.22 4.91
N ALA A 223 -24.79 10.82 5.02
CA ALA A 223 -25.95 10.24 5.71
C ALA A 223 -26.32 8.82 5.20
N GLY A 224 -26.24 8.58 3.91
CA GLY A 224 -26.56 7.28 3.30
C GLY A 224 -25.54 6.17 3.58
N ASP A 225 -24.40 6.48 4.20
CA ASP A 225 -23.30 5.55 4.40
C ASP A 225 -23.10 5.15 5.88
N LEU A 226 -23.91 5.64 6.80
CA LEU A 226 -23.71 5.43 8.24
C LEU A 226 -23.73 3.94 8.63
N ASP A 227 -24.58 3.14 8.00
CA ASP A 227 -24.72 1.71 8.24
C ASP A 227 -23.50 0.89 7.77
N LYS A 228 -22.60 1.49 7.00
CA LYS A 228 -21.37 0.88 6.47
C LYS A 228 -20.10 1.23 7.27
N THR A 229 -20.22 1.79 8.45
CA THR A 229 -19.10 2.30 9.26
C THR A 229 -18.69 1.41 10.43
N GLU A 230 -19.43 0.35 10.70
CA GLU A 230 -19.21 -0.50 11.88
C GLU A 230 -17.82 -1.16 11.86
N HIS A 231 -17.42 -1.72 10.71
CA HIS A 231 -16.13 -2.40 10.58
C HIS A 231 -14.95 -1.43 10.75
N ALA A 232 -15.04 -0.23 10.18
CA ALA A 232 -14.02 0.80 10.38
C ALA A 232 -13.88 1.19 11.85
N MET A 233 -14.99 1.36 12.57
CA MET A 233 -14.98 1.65 14.02
C MET A 233 -14.37 0.49 14.83
N ASN A 234 -14.74 -0.73 14.52
CA ASN A 234 -14.18 -1.91 15.19
C ASN A 234 -12.67 -2.04 14.92
N SER A 235 -12.23 -1.77 13.69
CA SER A 235 -10.82 -1.76 13.33
C SER A 235 -10.04 -0.67 14.08
N LEU A 236 -10.64 0.50 14.26
CA LEU A 236 -10.04 1.59 15.03
C LEU A 236 -9.87 1.21 16.50
N MET A 237 -10.91 0.66 17.12
CA MET A 237 -10.83 0.19 18.52
C MET A 237 -9.77 -0.90 18.70
N ALA A 238 -9.69 -1.84 17.76
CA ALA A 238 -8.66 -2.87 17.76
C ALA A 238 -7.25 -2.30 17.62
N SER A 239 -7.08 -1.28 16.77
CA SER A 239 -5.81 -0.58 16.56
C SER A 239 -5.32 0.10 17.84
N VAL A 240 -6.21 0.82 18.53
CA VAL A 240 -5.90 1.48 19.81
C VAL A 240 -5.46 0.43 20.86
N ALA A 241 -6.21 -0.65 20.98
CA ALA A 241 -5.91 -1.72 21.95
C ALA A 241 -4.59 -2.43 21.64
N TRP A 242 -4.30 -2.70 20.36
CA TRP A 242 -3.10 -3.38 19.94
C TRP A 242 -1.84 -2.53 20.18
N ASP A 243 -1.87 -1.26 19.88
CA ASP A 243 -0.72 -0.36 20.03
C ASP A 243 -0.36 -0.16 21.50
N GLU A 244 -1.36 -0.05 22.37
CA GLU A 244 -1.14 -0.05 23.82
C GLU A 244 -0.54 -1.37 24.30
N ALA A 245 -1.04 -2.51 23.82
CA ALA A 245 -0.60 -3.83 24.23
C ALA A 245 0.82 -4.16 23.73
N ARG A 246 1.07 -3.90 22.47
CA ARG A 246 2.31 -4.28 21.79
C ARG A 246 3.49 -3.36 22.11
N PHE A 247 3.27 -2.06 22.12
CA PHE A 247 4.31 -1.06 22.23
C PHE A 247 4.15 -0.09 23.40
N GLY A 248 3.07 -0.21 24.17
CA GLY A 248 2.80 0.71 25.27
C GLY A 248 2.46 2.13 24.80
N LEU A 249 1.97 2.30 23.56
CA LEU A 249 1.66 3.58 22.96
C LEU A 249 0.17 3.91 23.09
N PRO A 250 -0.22 4.83 24.00
CA PRO A 250 -1.62 5.20 24.19
C PRO A 250 -2.07 6.23 23.16
N LEU A 251 -3.38 6.32 22.94
CA LEU A 251 -3.97 7.46 22.27
C LEU A 251 -3.73 8.72 23.11
N ASP A 252 -3.16 9.75 22.50
CA ASP A 252 -2.71 10.98 23.16
C ASP A 252 -3.68 12.16 23.01
N LEU A 253 -4.87 11.92 22.47
CA LEU A 253 -5.94 12.87 22.26
C LEU A 253 -7.22 12.41 22.97
N GLU A 254 -8.06 13.34 23.37
CA GLU A 254 -9.39 13.03 23.93
C GLU A 254 -10.36 12.51 22.86
N ARG A 255 -10.13 12.94 21.62
CA ARG A 255 -10.96 12.65 20.45
C ARG A 255 -10.08 12.15 19.30
N PHE A 256 -10.56 11.13 18.58
CA PHE A 256 -9.94 10.68 17.35
C PHE A 256 -11.00 10.52 16.27
N MET A 257 -10.79 11.15 15.12
CA MET A 257 -11.77 11.25 14.05
C MET A 257 -11.25 10.62 12.77
N ILE A 258 -12.12 9.90 12.08
CA ILE A 258 -11.97 9.45 10.70
C ILE A 258 -13.08 10.10 9.88
N VAL A 259 -12.75 10.67 8.73
CA VAL A 259 -13.71 11.22 7.78
C VAL A 259 -13.50 10.59 6.42
N ALA A 260 -14.57 10.08 5.81
CA ALA A 260 -14.52 9.47 4.48
C ALA A 260 -14.88 10.49 3.38
N THR A 261 -14.11 10.50 2.30
CA THR A 261 -14.38 11.26 1.09
C THR A 261 -14.28 10.39 -0.16
N SER A 262 -15.11 10.65 -1.16
CA SER A 262 -15.12 9.90 -2.42
C SER A 262 -14.14 10.43 -3.47
N ASP A 263 -13.69 11.68 -3.36
CA ASP A 263 -12.69 12.27 -4.25
C ASP A 263 -11.37 12.46 -3.48
N PHE A 264 -10.50 11.47 -3.61
CA PHE A 264 -9.24 11.42 -2.87
C PHE A 264 -8.16 10.73 -3.69
N ASN A 265 -6.99 11.36 -3.84
CA ASN A 265 -5.88 10.81 -4.61
C ASN A 265 -5.21 9.60 -3.94
N MET A 266 -5.24 9.56 -2.62
CA MET A 266 -4.59 8.56 -1.77
C MET A 266 -5.57 7.50 -1.26
N GLY A 267 -5.08 6.53 -0.50
CA GLY A 267 -5.91 5.61 0.26
C GLY A 267 -6.46 6.26 1.52
N ALA A 268 -5.60 6.85 2.31
CA ALA A 268 -5.94 7.59 3.51
C ALA A 268 -4.80 8.56 3.89
N MET A 269 -5.03 9.38 4.92
CA MET A 269 -4.07 10.36 5.42
C MET A 269 -4.19 10.48 6.94
N GLU A 270 -3.05 10.42 7.60
CA GLU A 270 -2.88 10.40 9.06
C GLU A 270 -2.96 11.78 9.74
N ASN A 271 -3.58 12.78 9.17
CA ASN A 271 -3.69 14.11 9.79
C ASN A 271 -4.00 13.99 11.29
N LYS A 272 -3.23 14.67 12.13
CA LYS A 272 -3.29 14.49 13.59
C LYS A 272 -4.72 14.63 14.15
N GLY A 273 -5.25 13.54 14.67
CA GLY A 273 -6.60 13.48 15.26
C GLY A 273 -7.77 13.59 14.29
N LEU A 274 -7.52 13.83 13.02
CA LEU A 274 -8.52 13.96 11.95
C LEU A 274 -8.03 13.27 10.68
N ASN A 275 -8.08 11.95 10.68
CA ASN A 275 -7.70 11.16 9.53
C ASN A 275 -8.74 11.31 8.41
N ILE A 276 -8.29 11.57 7.20
CA ILE A 276 -9.15 11.64 6.01
C ILE A 276 -8.90 10.39 5.16
N PHE A 277 -9.96 9.68 4.84
CA PHE A 277 -9.92 8.40 4.15
C PHE A 277 -10.67 8.46 2.84
N ASN A 278 -10.13 7.80 1.83
CA ASN A 278 -10.92 7.37 0.69
C ASN A 278 -12.05 6.47 1.19
N THR A 279 -13.28 6.67 0.72
CA THR A 279 -14.45 5.85 1.09
C THR A 279 -14.19 4.35 0.95
N LYS A 280 -13.34 3.95 0.02
CA LYS A 280 -12.91 2.56 -0.21
C LYS A 280 -12.36 1.87 1.03
N TYR A 281 -11.77 2.63 1.95
CA TYR A 281 -11.11 2.11 3.17
C TYR A 281 -11.88 2.42 4.45
N VAL A 282 -13.14 2.82 4.33
CA VAL A 282 -14.06 3.03 5.46
C VAL A 282 -15.34 2.23 5.31
N LEU A 283 -15.94 2.27 4.11
CA LEU A 283 -17.30 1.78 3.91
C LEU A 283 -17.33 0.28 3.59
N ALA A 284 -17.98 -0.48 4.44
CA ALA A 284 -18.20 -1.90 4.22
C ALA A 284 -19.53 -2.36 4.80
N SER A 285 -20.27 -3.14 4.02
CA SER A 285 -21.37 -3.97 4.45
C SER A 285 -21.27 -5.34 3.80
N GLN A 286 -21.92 -6.33 4.35
CA GLN A 286 -22.00 -7.67 3.79
C GLN A 286 -22.42 -7.66 2.32
N ALA A 287 -23.35 -6.78 1.94
CA ALA A 287 -23.88 -6.70 0.59
C ALA A 287 -22.95 -5.99 -0.42
N THR A 288 -22.07 -5.10 0.04
CA THR A 288 -21.32 -4.18 -0.83
C THR A 288 -19.81 -4.39 -0.80
N ALA A 289 -19.27 -5.06 0.21
CA ALA A 289 -17.84 -5.26 0.41
C ALA A 289 -17.45 -6.74 0.37
N THR A 290 -16.34 -7.04 -0.28
CA THR A 290 -15.72 -8.37 -0.27
C THR A 290 -14.91 -8.60 1.00
N ASP A 291 -14.55 -9.86 1.29
CA ASP A 291 -13.66 -10.19 2.41
C ASP A 291 -12.32 -9.45 2.30
N THR A 292 -11.81 -9.28 1.09
CA THR A 292 -10.61 -8.48 0.80
C THR A 292 -10.81 -7.00 1.16
N ASP A 293 -11.99 -6.43 0.87
CA ASP A 293 -12.29 -5.04 1.27
C ASP A 293 -12.30 -4.90 2.79
N PHE A 294 -12.88 -5.85 3.52
CA PHE A 294 -12.86 -5.86 4.99
C PHE A 294 -11.44 -5.93 5.54
N ALA A 295 -10.59 -6.80 4.99
CA ALA A 295 -9.19 -6.91 5.39
C ALA A 295 -8.40 -5.63 5.10
N ASN A 296 -8.62 -5.00 3.95
CA ASN A 296 -7.97 -3.75 3.58
C ASN A 296 -8.39 -2.59 4.48
N ILE A 297 -9.66 -2.51 4.88
CA ILE A 297 -10.14 -1.50 5.83
C ILE A 297 -9.43 -1.66 7.17
N GLU A 298 -9.35 -2.87 7.70
CA GLU A 298 -8.63 -3.16 8.94
C GLU A 298 -7.17 -2.70 8.86
N SER A 299 -6.48 -3.05 7.79
CA SER A 299 -5.08 -2.70 7.56
C SER A 299 -4.87 -1.18 7.46
N VAL A 300 -5.67 -0.48 6.67
CA VAL A 300 -5.50 0.97 6.44
C VAL A 300 -5.94 1.78 7.67
N VAL A 301 -7.01 1.40 8.34
CA VAL A 301 -7.41 2.04 9.61
C VAL A 301 -6.30 1.89 10.65
N GLY A 302 -5.70 0.70 10.76
CA GLY A 302 -4.54 0.45 11.61
C GLY A 302 -3.35 1.32 11.22
N HIS A 303 -3.00 1.35 9.93
CA HIS A 303 -1.90 2.13 9.38
C HIS A 303 -2.00 3.62 9.79
N GLU A 304 -3.14 4.25 9.53
CA GLU A 304 -3.31 5.67 9.85
C GLU A 304 -3.34 5.94 11.36
N TYR A 305 -3.95 5.04 12.13
CA TYR A 305 -3.89 5.15 13.58
C TYR A 305 -2.45 5.04 14.12
N PHE A 306 -1.66 4.09 13.61
CA PHE A 306 -0.27 3.89 14.08
C PHE A 306 0.64 5.05 13.74
N HIS A 307 0.36 5.79 12.68
CA HIS A 307 1.03 7.04 12.37
C HIS A 307 0.91 8.08 13.49
N ASN A 308 -0.08 7.98 14.37
CA ASN A 308 -0.23 8.94 15.46
C ASN A 308 1.05 9.08 16.30
N TRP A 309 1.81 7.99 16.46
CA TRP A 309 3.15 7.98 17.07
C TRP A 309 4.26 7.96 16.00
N THR A 310 4.20 7.05 15.05
CA THR A 310 5.21 6.89 14.01
C THR A 310 4.88 7.72 12.75
N GLY A 311 5.19 8.98 12.82
CA GLY A 311 4.92 10.00 11.80
C GLY A 311 4.42 11.31 12.38
N ASN A 312 3.57 11.29 13.39
CA ASN A 312 2.97 12.49 13.98
C ASN A 312 3.73 12.95 15.23
N ARG A 313 3.90 12.11 16.25
CA ARG A 313 4.69 12.45 17.45
C ARG A 313 6.19 12.54 17.13
N VAL A 314 6.70 11.62 16.33
CA VAL A 314 8.03 11.70 15.73
C VAL A 314 7.84 11.73 14.21
N THR A 315 8.37 12.77 13.56
CA THR A 315 8.17 12.97 12.11
C THR A 315 9.49 13.01 11.33
N CYS A 316 9.39 13.17 10.01
CA CYS A 316 10.52 13.21 9.11
C CYS A 316 11.20 14.58 9.15
N ARG A 317 12.54 14.61 9.20
CA ARG A 317 13.33 15.85 9.08
C ARG A 317 13.15 16.48 7.69
N ASP A 318 13.11 15.67 6.66
CA ASP A 318 12.94 16.06 5.26
C ASP A 318 12.25 14.93 4.50
N TRP A 319 11.82 15.19 3.29
CA TRP A 319 11.04 14.21 2.51
C TRP A 319 11.87 13.01 2.00
N PHE A 320 13.20 13.09 2.00
CA PHE A 320 14.04 11.91 1.74
C PHE A 320 13.88 10.84 2.82
N GLN A 321 13.45 11.22 4.01
CA GLN A 321 13.23 10.35 5.16
C GLN A 321 11.82 9.72 5.16
N LEU A 322 11.07 9.81 4.08
CA LEU A 322 9.67 9.37 4.02
C LEU A 322 9.45 7.96 4.57
N SER A 323 10.34 7.01 4.27
CA SER A 323 10.25 5.63 4.78
C SER A 323 10.42 5.54 6.30
N LEU A 324 10.98 6.55 6.96
CA LEU A 324 11.03 6.61 8.42
C LEU A 324 9.64 6.43 9.03
N LYS A 325 8.64 7.09 8.45
CA LYS A 325 7.25 6.93 8.89
C LYS A 325 6.54 5.83 8.12
N GLU A 326 6.67 5.76 6.80
CA GLU A 326 5.87 4.85 5.99
C GLU A 326 6.33 3.39 6.09
N GLY A 327 7.63 3.13 5.98
CA GLY A 327 8.16 1.77 6.14
C GLY A 327 7.89 1.21 7.53
N LEU A 328 8.11 2.01 8.57
CA LEU A 328 7.82 1.61 9.95
C LEU A 328 6.32 1.37 10.18
N THR A 329 5.46 2.22 9.64
CA THR A 329 4.01 2.11 9.85
C THR A 329 3.40 0.98 9.03
N VAL A 330 3.86 0.70 7.81
CA VAL A 330 3.47 -0.50 7.05
C VAL A 330 3.87 -1.76 7.82
N PHE A 331 5.10 -1.83 8.35
CA PHE A 331 5.50 -2.93 9.21
C PHE A 331 4.55 -3.10 10.39
N ARG A 332 4.16 -2.01 11.04
CA ARG A 332 3.26 -2.05 12.20
C ARG A 332 1.85 -2.51 11.80
N ASP A 333 1.30 -2.05 10.68
CA ASP A 333 -0.02 -2.51 10.21
C ASP A 333 -0.02 -3.98 9.78
N GLN A 334 1.07 -4.46 9.19
CA GLN A 334 1.23 -5.89 8.85
C GLN A 334 1.31 -6.76 10.12
N GLU A 335 2.09 -6.35 11.12
CA GLU A 335 2.16 -7.04 12.41
C GLU A 335 0.81 -7.03 13.14
N PHE A 336 0.09 -5.92 13.08
CA PHE A 336 -1.26 -5.79 13.63
C PHE A 336 -2.24 -6.78 12.99
N SER A 337 -2.31 -6.82 11.66
CA SER A 337 -3.20 -7.74 10.95
C SER A 337 -2.83 -9.21 11.22
N GLN A 338 -1.54 -9.53 11.31
CA GLN A 338 -1.08 -10.87 11.67
C GLN A 338 -1.45 -11.24 13.10
N ASP A 339 -1.28 -10.32 14.06
CA ASP A 339 -1.64 -10.58 15.46
C ASP A 339 -3.15 -10.75 15.65
N LEU A 340 -3.98 -9.99 14.92
CA LEU A 340 -5.44 -10.15 14.94
C LEU A 340 -5.89 -11.47 14.30
N ALA A 341 -5.20 -11.94 13.28
CA ALA A 341 -5.47 -13.24 12.66
C ALA A 341 -5.27 -14.40 13.66
N GLY A 342 -4.37 -14.26 14.60
CA GLY A 342 -4.21 -15.09 15.79
C GLY A 342 -3.48 -16.41 15.55
N GLU A 343 -4.04 -17.33 14.77
CA GLU A 343 -3.48 -18.65 14.55
C GLU A 343 -2.31 -18.64 13.54
N ALA A 344 -1.39 -19.60 13.70
CA ALA A 344 -0.18 -19.69 12.89
C ALA A 344 -0.44 -19.74 11.38
N SER A 345 -1.46 -20.50 10.95
CA SER A 345 -1.82 -20.60 9.54
C SER A 345 -2.37 -19.28 8.98
N ALA A 346 -3.27 -18.62 9.71
CA ALA A 346 -3.82 -17.32 9.31
C ALA A 346 -2.75 -16.22 9.27
N ARG A 347 -1.78 -16.26 10.19
CA ARG A 347 -0.60 -15.38 10.18
C ARG A 347 0.25 -15.60 8.93
N ALA A 348 0.47 -16.86 8.55
CA ALA A 348 1.21 -17.21 7.35
C ALA A 348 0.52 -16.77 6.06
N VAL A 349 -0.81 -16.92 5.99
CA VAL A 349 -1.62 -16.40 4.87
C VAL A 349 -1.43 -14.90 4.70
N LYS A 350 -1.52 -14.13 5.79
CA LYS A 350 -1.30 -12.68 5.74
C LYS A 350 0.13 -12.34 5.28
N ARG A 351 1.13 -13.06 5.79
CA ARG A 351 2.53 -12.87 5.36
C ARG A 351 2.72 -13.14 3.87
N ILE A 352 2.10 -14.19 3.35
CA ILE A 352 2.15 -14.51 1.91
C ILE A 352 1.51 -13.39 1.09
N GLU A 353 0.38 -12.85 1.51
CA GLU A 353 -0.27 -11.72 0.83
C GLU A 353 0.63 -10.50 0.79
N ASP A 354 1.29 -10.13 1.89
CA ASP A 354 2.23 -9.01 1.95
C ASP A 354 3.43 -9.22 1.01
N VAL A 355 4.00 -10.42 0.98
CA VAL A 355 5.13 -10.76 0.09
C VAL A 355 4.70 -10.78 -1.38
N ARG A 356 3.47 -11.18 -1.69
CA ARG A 356 2.95 -11.11 -3.07
C ARG A 356 2.94 -9.68 -3.59
N VAL A 357 2.53 -8.71 -2.78
CA VAL A 357 2.60 -7.28 -3.16
C VAL A 357 4.04 -6.87 -3.42
N LEU A 358 4.96 -7.22 -2.54
CA LEU A 358 6.38 -6.92 -2.72
C LEU A 358 6.90 -7.49 -4.05
N ARG A 359 6.64 -8.76 -4.35
CA ARG A 359 7.14 -9.43 -5.56
C ARG A 359 6.48 -8.93 -6.84
N THR A 360 5.20 -8.60 -6.82
CA THR A 360 4.48 -8.18 -8.03
C THR A 360 4.59 -6.71 -8.35
N ALA A 361 4.92 -5.86 -7.37
CA ALA A 361 5.01 -4.42 -7.54
C ALA A 361 6.39 -3.85 -7.22
N GLN A 362 7.02 -4.23 -6.11
CA GLN A 362 8.26 -3.61 -5.65
C GLN A 362 9.50 -4.20 -6.33
N PHE A 363 9.61 -5.49 -6.51
CA PHE A 363 10.74 -6.09 -7.24
C PHE A 363 10.84 -5.55 -8.67
N PRO A 364 9.73 -5.43 -9.41
CA PRO A 364 9.75 -4.76 -10.70
C PRO A 364 10.16 -3.28 -10.65
N GLU A 365 9.73 -2.53 -9.66
CA GLU A 365 10.18 -1.14 -9.45
C GLU A 365 11.68 -1.07 -9.24
N ASP A 366 12.24 -1.98 -8.45
CA ASP A 366 13.67 -2.08 -8.16
C ASP A 366 14.51 -2.55 -9.37
N ALA A 367 13.90 -3.25 -10.32
CA ALA A 367 14.54 -3.72 -11.55
C ALA A 367 14.39 -2.77 -12.73
N GLY A 368 13.55 -1.75 -12.60
CA GLY A 368 13.17 -0.83 -13.67
C GLY A 368 14.00 0.47 -13.70
N PRO A 369 13.69 1.35 -14.69
CA PRO A 369 14.41 2.61 -14.86
C PRO A 369 14.16 3.62 -13.75
N MET A 370 13.11 3.43 -12.96
CA MET A 370 12.74 4.28 -11.83
C MET A 370 13.20 3.72 -10.48
N ALA A 371 14.08 2.72 -10.48
CA ALA A 371 14.66 2.16 -9.26
C ALA A 371 15.31 3.25 -8.40
N HIS A 372 15.03 3.22 -7.10
CA HIS A 372 15.53 4.20 -6.14
C HIS A 372 15.74 3.54 -4.77
N PRO A 373 16.63 4.09 -3.93
CA PRO A 373 16.79 3.60 -2.57
C PRO A 373 15.52 3.80 -1.72
N VAL A 374 15.38 3.03 -0.65
CA VAL A 374 14.33 3.23 0.36
C VAL A 374 14.41 4.66 0.94
N ARG A 375 15.60 5.17 1.12
CA ARG A 375 15.86 6.59 1.35
C ARG A 375 16.45 7.19 0.07
N PRO A 376 15.65 7.83 -0.79
CA PRO A 376 16.12 8.42 -2.03
C PRO A 376 17.21 9.48 -1.81
N ASP A 377 18.04 9.72 -2.82
CA ASP A 377 19.10 10.73 -2.77
C ASP A 377 18.70 12.02 -3.50
N GLN A 378 17.72 11.96 -4.38
CA GLN A 378 17.24 13.09 -5.17
C GLN A 378 15.80 12.90 -5.59
N TYR A 379 15.09 14.00 -5.83
CA TYR A 379 13.76 13.99 -6.46
C TYR A 379 13.50 15.30 -7.22
N LEU A 380 12.60 15.25 -8.20
CA LEU A 380 12.01 16.41 -8.86
C LEU A 380 10.67 16.78 -8.21
N GLU A 381 9.83 15.79 -7.96
CA GLU A 381 8.51 15.90 -7.35
C GLU A 381 8.36 14.80 -6.30
N ILE A 382 8.23 15.18 -5.03
CA ILE A 382 8.21 14.21 -3.93
C ILE A 382 6.98 13.28 -3.98
N ASN A 383 5.85 13.75 -4.50
CA ASN A 383 4.65 12.91 -4.63
C ASN A 383 4.89 11.65 -5.47
N ASN A 384 5.91 11.64 -6.34
CA ASN A 384 6.31 10.47 -7.13
C ASN A 384 7.07 9.41 -6.32
N PHE A 385 7.46 9.71 -5.09
CA PHE A 385 8.21 8.81 -4.20
C PHE A 385 7.36 8.14 -3.11
N TYR A 386 6.07 8.29 -3.16
CA TYR A 386 5.13 7.46 -2.40
C TYR A 386 4.98 6.11 -3.11
N THR A 387 6.03 5.30 -3.03
CA THR A 387 6.25 4.11 -3.86
C THR A 387 6.24 2.84 -3.02
N VAL A 388 6.03 1.71 -3.67
CA VAL A 388 6.15 0.39 -3.01
C VAL A 388 7.57 0.12 -2.48
N THR A 389 8.60 0.76 -3.01
CA THR A 389 9.95 0.71 -2.43
C THR A 389 10.00 1.41 -1.07
N VAL A 390 9.49 2.62 -0.97
CA VAL A 390 9.48 3.39 0.28
C VAL A 390 8.57 2.73 1.33
N TYR A 391 7.42 2.20 0.94
CA TYR A 391 6.42 1.58 1.81
C TYR A 391 6.76 0.12 2.13
N GLU A 392 6.66 -0.76 1.16
CA GLU A 392 6.73 -2.21 1.37
C GLU A 392 8.16 -2.72 1.56
N LYS A 393 9.12 -2.28 0.73
CA LYS A 393 10.53 -2.61 0.99
C LYS A 393 11.01 -1.93 2.27
N GLY A 394 10.57 -0.70 2.53
CA GLY A 394 10.81 -0.03 3.81
C GLY A 394 10.32 -0.86 5.00
N ALA A 395 9.13 -1.44 4.93
CA ALA A 395 8.61 -2.35 5.95
C ALA A 395 9.47 -3.60 6.12
N GLU A 396 9.97 -4.19 5.03
CA GLU A 396 10.87 -5.34 5.09
C GLU A 396 12.21 -5.00 5.76
N VAL A 397 12.74 -3.80 5.55
CA VAL A 397 13.94 -3.32 6.25
C VAL A 397 13.70 -3.24 7.75
N VAL A 398 12.58 -2.70 8.18
CA VAL A 398 12.18 -2.66 9.60
C VAL A 398 11.99 -4.08 10.15
N ARG A 399 11.36 -4.97 9.38
CA ARG A 399 11.15 -6.37 9.76
C ARG A 399 12.47 -7.10 9.98
N MET A 400 13.47 -6.86 9.15
CA MET A 400 14.81 -7.43 9.35
C MET A 400 15.45 -6.93 10.65
N MET A 401 15.24 -5.69 11.05
CA MET A 401 15.69 -5.21 12.36
C MET A 401 15.02 -6.02 13.48
N GLN A 402 13.72 -6.23 13.44
CA GLN A 402 13.02 -7.08 14.40
C GLN A 402 13.54 -8.53 14.38
N THR A 403 13.82 -9.08 13.22
CA THR A 403 14.39 -10.43 13.08
C THR A 403 15.73 -10.53 13.77
N LEU A 404 16.59 -9.52 13.65
CA LEU A 404 17.94 -9.51 14.23
C LEU A 404 17.98 -9.26 15.75
N VAL A 405 17.02 -8.52 16.31
CA VAL A 405 16.98 -8.21 17.74
C VAL A 405 15.91 -8.98 18.51
N GLY A 406 15.01 -9.66 17.79
CA GLY A 406 13.84 -10.31 18.36
C GLY A 406 12.71 -9.34 18.66
N ARG A 407 11.51 -9.89 18.85
CA ARG A 407 10.27 -9.11 19.09
C ARG A 407 10.38 -8.23 20.35
N ALA A 408 10.93 -8.79 21.45
CA ALA A 408 11.16 -8.05 22.68
C ALA A 408 12.23 -6.97 22.55
N GLY A 409 13.32 -7.26 21.83
CA GLY A 409 14.38 -6.30 21.53
C GLY A 409 13.89 -5.15 20.66
N PHE A 410 13.03 -5.42 19.70
CA PHE A 410 12.41 -4.39 18.88
C PHE A 410 11.50 -3.47 19.70
N ALA A 411 10.71 -4.01 20.62
CA ALA A 411 9.89 -3.20 21.53
C ALA A 411 10.74 -2.28 22.41
N LYS A 412 11.90 -2.76 22.93
CA LYS A 412 12.86 -1.90 23.63
C LYS A 412 13.42 -0.80 22.73
N GLY A 413 13.73 -1.12 21.49
CA GLY A 413 14.19 -0.16 20.49
C GLY A 413 13.16 0.93 20.21
N MET A 414 11.91 0.56 20.04
CA MET A 414 10.80 1.51 19.86
C MET A 414 10.65 2.44 21.08
N ALA A 415 10.71 1.90 22.29
CA ALA A 415 10.64 2.71 23.50
C ALA A 415 11.79 3.74 23.56
N LEU A 416 13.02 3.35 23.24
CA LEU A 416 14.18 4.25 23.19
C LEU A 416 14.03 5.32 22.09
N TYR A 417 13.49 4.94 20.93
CA TYR A 417 13.20 5.85 19.82
C TYR A 417 12.27 6.98 20.26
N PHE A 418 11.17 6.67 20.94
CA PHE A 418 10.26 7.68 21.46
C PHE A 418 10.84 8.48 22.64
N GLU A 419 11.61 7.84 23.53
CA GLU A 419 12.31 8.55 24.61
C GLU A 419 13.25 9.64 24.08
N ARG A 420 13.98 9.33 23.00
CA ARG A 420 14.94 10.26 22.39
C ARG A 420 14.31 11.35 21.54
N HIS A 421 13.23 11.00 20.79
CA HIS A 421 12.81 11.78 19.64
C HIS A 421 11.37 12.25 19.68
N ASP A 422 10.62 12.01 20.75
CA ASP A 422 9.25 12.51 20.87
C ASP A 422 9.20 14.02 20.67
N GLY A 423 8.33 14.49 19.77
CA GLY A 423 8.19 15.91 19.42
C GLY A 423 9.28 16.43 18.46
N GLN A 424 10.05 15.54 17.83
CA GLN A 424 11.13 15.90 16.92
C GLN A 424 10.88 15.42 15.49
N ALA A 425 11.61 16.06 14.54
CA ALA A 425 11.71 15.65 13.15
C ALA A 425 13.09 15.04 12.92
N VAL A 426 13.15 13.77 12.55
CA VAL A 426 14.38 12.96 12.57
C VAL A 426 14.60 12.18 11.29
N THR A 427 15.64 11.34 11.25
CA THR A 427 16.05 10.60 10.05
C THR A 427 15.87 9.09 10.21
N CYS A 428 15.92 8.36 9.08
CA CYS A 428 15.98 6.90 9.09
C CYS A 428 17.16 6.38 9.92
N ASP A 429 18.31 7.06 9.87
CA ASP A 429 19.49 6.72 10.67
C ASP A 429 19.22 6.82 12.18
N ASP A 430 18.49 7.84 12.63
CA ASP A 430 18.12 8.02 14.04
C ASP A 430 17.26 6.85 14.55
N PHE A 431 16.34 6.39 13.74
CA PHE A 431 15.50 5.23 14.05
C PHE A 431 16.35 3.95 14.18
N ALA A 432 17.15 3.64 13.14
CA ALA A 432 17.99 2.46 13.12
C ALA A 432 18.99 2.47 14.31
N GLN A 433 19.56 3.63 14.65
CA GLN A 433 20.45 3.80 15.78
C GLN A 433 19.75 3.50 17.11
N ALA A 434 18.51 3.97 17.29
CA ALA A 434 17.76 3.70 18.52
C ALA A 434 17.49 2.20 18.71
N ILE A 435 17.11 1.48 17.64
CA ILE A 435 16.90 0.03 17.71
C ILE A 435 18.21 -0.70 18.07
N ALA A 436 19.31 -0.32 17.45
CA ALA A 436 20.62 -0.91 17.71
C ALA A 436 21.12 -0.64 19.15
N ASP A 437 20.99 0.61 19.60
CA ASP A 437 21.46 1.01 20.95
C ASP A 437 20.68 0.33 22.08
N ALA A 438 19.41 0.08 21.86
CA ALA A 438 18.59 -0.67 22.82
C ALA A 438 18.95 -2.16 22.90
N ASN A 439 19.73 -2.67 21.94
CA ASN A 439 20.12 -4.06 21.81
C ASN A 439 21.63 -4.18 21.52
N PRO A 440 22.51 -3.78 22.46
CA PRO A 440 23.93 -3.62 22.20
C PRO A 440 24.67 -4.93 21.88
N ASP A 441 24.14 -6.08 22.33
CA ASP A 441 24.74 -7.40 22.07
C ASP A 441 24.21 -8.06 20.79
N SER A 442 23.29 -7.42 20.07
CA SER A 442 22.69 -7.96 18.86
C SER A 442 23.60 -7.89 17.63
N SER A 443 23.32 -8.71 16.64
CA SER A 443 23.94 -8.62 15.33
C SER A 443 23.68 -7.28 14.66
N LEU A 444 22.50 -6.70 14.85
CA LEU A 444 22.15 -5.38 14.31
C LEU A 444 23.11 -4.30 14.85
N SER A 445 23.37 -4.30 16.15
CA SER A 445 24.27 -3.30 16.77
C SER A 445 25.69 -3.38 16.19
N ARG A 446 26.20 -4.60 16.02
CA ARG A 446 27.54 -4.82 15.46
C ARG A 446 27.64 -4.48 13.97
N LEU A 447 26.56 -4.68 13.23
CA LEU A 447 26.53 -4.59 11.76
C LEU A 447 25.79 -3.34 11.26
N LEU A 448 25.42 -2.40 12.14
CA LEU A 448 24.59 -1.26 11.79
C LEU A 448 25.11 -0.45 10.60
N PRO A 449 26.39 -0.11 10.49
CA PRO A 449 26.90 0.63 9.31
C PRO A 449 26.64 -0.11 8.00
N GLN A 450 26.82 -1.42 7.96
CA GLN A 450 26.56 -2.24 6.79
C GLN A 450 25.06 -2.45 6.58
N PHE A 451 24.28 -2.63 7.64
CA PHE A 451 22.81 -2.77 7.57
C PHE A 451 22.15 -1.56 6.87
N LYS A 452 22.71 -0.37 7.08
CA LYS A 452 22.22 0.86 6.45
C LYS A 452 22.30 0.87 4.92
N HIS A 453 23.02 -0.06 4.31
CA HIS A 453 22.97 -0.25 2.86
C HIS A 453 21.55 -0.55 2.36
N TRP A 454 20.68 -1.14 3.18
CA TRP A 454 19.26 -1.33 2.85
C TRP A 454 18.52 0.00 2.63
N TYR A 455 18.94 1.08 3.27
CA TYR A 455 18.39 2.42 3.04
C TYR A 455 19.05 3.16 1.88
N SER A 456 20.34 2.92 1.62
CA SER A 456 21.12 3.73 0.68
C SER A 456 21.30 3.11 -0.69
N GLN A 457 21.15 1.80 -0.84
CA GLN A 457 21.32 1.10 -2.12
C GLN A 457 19.96 0.67 -2.68
N ALA A 458 19.71 1.02 -3.96
CA ALA A 458 18.59 0.53 -4.73
C ALA A 458 18.87 -0.87 -5.28
N GLY A 459 17.85 -1.52 -5.80
CA GLY A 459 17.95 -2.84 -6.40
C GLY A 459 17.63 -3.97 -5.42
N THR A 460 17.20 -5.09 -5.97
CA THR A 460 16.89 -6.29 -5.20
C THR A 460 18.09 -7.23 -5.19
N PRO A 461 18.69 -7.54 -4.03
CA PRO A 461 19.79 -8.50 -3.97
C PRO A 461 19.34 -9.89 -4.41
N ARG A 462 20.23 -10.61 -5.07
CA ARG A 462 20.07 -12.02 -5.39
C ARG A 462 20.96 -12.83 -4.45
N MET A 463 20.40 -13.87 -3.86
CA MET A 463 21.12 -14.81 -3.01
C MET A 463 21.19 -16.17 -3.68
N GLY A 464 22.41 -16.56 -4.07
CA GLY A 464 22.67 -17.91 -4.56
C GLY A 464 22.84 -18.89 -3.38
N ALA A 465 22.38 -20.13 -3.56
CA ALA A 465 22.58 -21.18 -2.58
C ALA A 465 22.94 -22.50 -3.28
N ILE A 466 24.08 -23.07 -2.91
CA ILE A 466 24.58 -24.35 -3.46
C ILE A 466 24.87 -25.30 -2.29
N GLY A 467 24.17 -26.43 -2.27
CA GLY A 467 24.38 -27.49 -1.29
C GLY A 467 25.27 -28.59 -1.83
N HIS A 468 26.13 -29.11 -0.97
CA HIS A 468 26.96 -30.29 -1.27
C HIS A 468 26.87 -31.28 -0.11
N TYR A 469 26.53 -32.54 -0.40
CA TYR A 469 26.47 -33.60 0.59
C TYR A 469 27.59 -34.57 0.39
N ASP A 470 28.42 -34.75 1.43
CA ASP A 470 29.47 -35.78 1.51
C ASP A 470 28.93 -36.96 2.34
N ALA A 471 28.63 -38.07 1.64
CA ALA A 471 28.05 -39.25 2.30
C ALA A 471 29.05 -40.01 3.19
N ASP A 472 30.34 -39.97 2.84
CA ASP A 472 31.39 -40.61 3.66
C ASP A 472 31.64 -39.87 4.95
N ALA A 473 31.67 -38.53 4.89
CA ALA A 473 31.83 -37.68 6.07
C ALA A 473 30.51 -37.42 6.80
N LYS A 474 29.37 -37.83 6.25
CA LYS A 474 28.02 -37.50 6.74
C LYS A 474 27.88 -35.99 7.00
N ARG A 475 28.37 -35.20 6.05
CA ARG A 475 28.44 -33.74 6.14
C ARG A 475 27.69 -33.10 5.00
N TYR A 476 26.89 -32.09 5.34
CA TYR A 476 26.26 -31.23 4.36
C TYR A 476 26.86 -29.83 4.47
N THR A 477 27.26 -29.28 3.33
CA THR A 477 27.83 -27.94 3.21
C THR A 477 26.91 -27.09 2.35
N LEU A 478 26.50 -25.91 2.85
CA LEU A 478 25.66 -24.97 2.14
C LEU A 478 26.45 -23.67 1.92
N THR A 479 26.76 -23.37 0.67
CA THR A 479 27.44 -22.13 0.29
C THR A 479 26.38 -21.12 -0.16
N LEU A 480 26.39 -19.96 0.49
CA LEU A 480 25.53 -18.82 0.18
C LEU A 480 26.37 -17.71 -0.47
N ALA A 481 25.86 -17.09 -1.51
CA ALA A 481 26.49 -15.96 -2.18
C ALA A 481 25.46 -14.86 -2.44
N GLN A 482 25.86 -13.60 -2.39
CA GLN A 482 24.98 -12.48 -2.70
C GLN A 482 25.60 -11.54 -3.73
N HIS A 483 24.76 -11.00 -4.58
CA HIS A 483 25.11 -9.87 -5.44
C HIS A 483 23.87 -9.02 -5.71
N CYS A 484 24.07 -7.77 -6.09
CA CYS A 484 23.01 -6.86 -6.53
C CYS A 484 23.42 -6.20 -7.83
N ALA A 485 22.55 -6.25 -8.83
CA ALA A 485 22.81 -5.63 -10.13
C ALA A 485 22.92 -4.11 -10.03
N PRO A 486 23.69 -3.46 -10.92
CA PRO A 486 23.70 -2.01 -11.05
C PRO A 486 22.27 -1.45 -11.28
N THR A 487 22.00 -0.29 -10.70
CA THR A 487 20.75 0.45 -10.90
C THR A 487 21.07 1.88 -11.35
N PRO A 488 20.10 2.64 -11.88
CA PRO A 488 20.35 4.04 -12.28
C PRO A 488 21.04 4.84 -11.17
N GLY A 489 22.18 5.45 -11.50
CA GLY A 489 22.99 6.22 -10.56
C GLY A 489 23.84 5.42 -9.57
N GLN A 490 23.71 4.09 -9.54
CA GLN A 490 24.45 3.21 -8.63
C GLN A 490 25.08 2.03 -9.38
N PRO A 491 26.24 2.23 -10.04
CA PRO A 491 26.88 1.18 -10.83
C PRO A 491 27.57 0.11 -9.99
N VAL A 492 27.87 0.40 -8.72
CA VAL A 492 28.54 -0.51 -7.78
C VAL A 492 27.66 -0.71 -6.55
N LYS A 493 27.51 -1.97 -6.14
CA LYS A 493 26.77 -2.36 -4.93
C LYS A 493 27.70 -3.04 -3.94
N LEU A 494 27.57 -2.65 -2.68
CA LEU A 494 28.25 -3.29 -1.55
C LEU A 494 27.35 -4.42 -1.00
N PRO A 495 27.95 -5.47 -0.36
CA PRO A 495 27.17 -6.52 0.26
C PRO A 495 26.19 -6.02 1.31
N PHE A 496 24.99 -6.59 1.31
CA PHE A 496 23.96 -6.32 2.31
C PHE A 496 24.13 -7.24 3.53
N VAL A 497 23.50 -6.86 4.63
CA VAL A 497 23.27 -7.74 5.77
C VAL A 497 21.97 -8.50 5.49
N ILE A 498 22.06 -9.80 5.22
CA ILE A 498 20.91 -10.62 4.85
C ILE A 498 20.65 -11.67 5.95
N PRO A 499 19.59 -11.53 6.77
CA PRO A 499 19.16 -12.57 7.69
C PRO A 499 18.56 -13.74 6.91
N VAL A 500 19.17 -14.92 7.01
CA VAL A 500 18.74 -16.13 6.32
C VAL A 500 18.19 -17.12 7.34
N ALA A 501 16.88 -17.14 7.52
CA ALA A 501 16.21 -18.18 8.29
C ALA A 501 16.20 -19.48 7.47
N TYR A 502 16.70 -20.58 8.03
CA TYR A 502 16.85 -21.82 7.31
C TYR A 502 16.36 -23.03 8.09
N GLY A 503 16.06 -24.09 7.36
CA GLY A 503 15.88 -25.43 7.86
C GLY A 503 16.52 -26.45 6.91
N LEU A 504 16.85 -27.62 7.41
CA LEU A 504 17.25 -28.78 6.62
C LEU A 504 16.21 -29.87 6.80
N MET A 505 15.62 -30.33 5.71
CA MET A 505 14.59 -31.38 5.71
C MET A 505 15.17 -32.68 5.19
N ALA A 506 14.91 -33.78 5.88
CA ALA A 506 15.15 -35.12 5.32
C ALA A 506 14.08 -35.42 4.26
N ALA A 507 14.37 -36.40 3.38
CA ALA A 507 13.43 -36.83 2.34
C ALA A 507 12.12 -37.41 2.90
N ASP A 508 12.13 -37.91 4.13
CA ASP A 508 10.95 -38.39 4.86
C ASP A 508 10.14 -37.27 5.59
N GLY A 509 10.57 -36.04 5.45
CA GLY A 509 9.90 -34.87 6.03
C GLY A 509 10.34 -34.50 7.43
N ARG A 510 11.31 -35.20 8.04
CA ARG A 510 11.85 -34.80 9.34
C ARG A 510 12.73 -33.56 9.21
N GLU A 511 12.59 -32.62 10.12
CA GLU A 511 13.51 -31.49 10.24
C GLU A 511 14.81 -31.92 10.92
N LEU A 512 15.94 -31.76 10.24
CA LEU A 512 17.25 -32.15 10.71
C LEU A 512 17.97 -31.01 11.41
N ALA A 513 17.76 -29.77 10.98
CA ALA A 513 18.35 -28.58 11.55
C ALA A 513 17.45 -27.36 11.24
N THR A 514 17.50 -26.36 12.10
CA THR A 514 16.87 -25.06 11.89
C THR A 514 17.71 -23.97 12.53
N GLY A 515 17.69 -22.77 11.98
CA GLY A 515 18.46 -21.66 12.52
C GLY A 515 18.34 -20.37 11.71
N MET A 516 19.17 -19.42 12.11
CA MET A 516 19.32 -18.13 11.44
C MET A 516 20.81 -17.91 11.16
N HIS A 517 21.14 -17.67 9.90
CA HIS A 517 22.45 -17.22 9.48
C HIS A 517 22.38 -15.77 9.00
N VAL A 518 23.34 -14.95 9.36
CA VAL A 518 23.43 -13.57 8.91
C VAL A 518 24.54 -13.47 7.86
N LEU A 519 24.14 -13.43 6.60
CA LEU A 519 25.08 -13.28 5.48
C LEU A 519 25.51 -11.82 5.36
N THR A 520 26.81 -11.56 5.51
CA THR A 520 27.39 -10.20 5.47
C THR A 520 28.46 -10.04 4.41
N SER A 521 29.01 -11.13 3.91
CA SER A 521 30.04 -11.19 2.87
C SER A 521 29.44 -11.51 1.52
N ALA A 522 30.20 -11.33 0.44
CA ALA A 522 29.78 -11.77 -0.88
C ALA A 522 29.54 -13.28 -0.93
N THR A 523 30.26 -14.06 -0.15
CA THR A 523 30.08 -15.52 -0.05
C THR A 523 30.39 -16.00 1.37
N ASP A 524 29.61 -16.96 1.85
CA ASP A 524 29.81 -17.61 3.13
C ASP A 524 29.34 -19.08 3.07
N THR A 525 29.78 -19.91 3.99
CA THR A 525 29.53 -21.35 4.00
C THR A 525 29.09 -21.84 5.37
N LEU A 526 27.96 -22.55 5.41
CA LEU A 526 27.49 -23.28 6.57
C LEU A 526 27.81 -24.76 6.43
N THR A 527 28.23 -25.38 7.53
CA THR A 527 28.56 -26.80 7.57
C THR A 527 27.70 -27.50 8.63
N PHE A 528 27.12 -28.63 8.25
CA PHE A 528 26.29 -29.46 9.12
C PHE A 528 26.88 -30.88 9.16
N ASP A 529 27.28 -31.34 10.32
CA ASP A 529 27.80 -32.67 10.56
C ASP A 529 26.69 -33.64 11.00
N GLN A 530 26.95 -34.93 10.93
CA GLN A 530 26.06 -36.00 11.32
C GLN A 530 24.73 -36.04 10.51
N ILE A 531 24.80 -35.68 9.25
CA ILE A 531 23.68 -35.75 8.33
C ILE A 531 23.70 -37.08 7.63
N GLU A 532 22.70 -37.93 7.90
CA GLU A 532 22.68 -39.34 7.44
C GLU A 532 22.39 -39.52 5.94
N SER A 533 21.69 -38.56 5.33
CA SER A 533 21.33 -38.56 3.90
C SER A 533 21.26 -37.13 3.38
N ALA A 534 21.37 -36.96 2.06
CA ALA A 534 21.31 -35.65 1.42
C ALA A 534 20.02 -34.90 1.83
N PRO A 535 20.11 -33.76 2.52
CA PRO A 535 18.95 -33.02 2.97
C PRO A 535 18.42 -32.07 1.88
N VAL A 536 17.19 -31.60 2.05
CA VAL A 536 16.61 -30.52 1.27
C VAL A 536 16.69 -29.23 2.08
N PRO A 537 17.41 -28.19 1.62
CA PRO A 537 17.47 -26.92 2.33
C PRO A 537 16.19 -26.12 2.13
N SER A 538 15.64 -25.63 3.25
CA SER A 538 14.54 -24.67 3.27
C SER A 538 15.13 -23.31 3.63
N LEU A 539 15.13 -22.35 2.72
CA LEU A 539 15.87 -21.09 2.86
C LEU A 539 14.94 -19.90 2.86
N LEU A 540 15.31 -18.83 3.57
CA LEU A 540 14.54 -17.61 3.73
C LEU A 540 13.12 -17.89 4.28
N ARG A 541 13.03 -18.73 5.29
CA ARG A 541 11.79 -19.07 5.97
C ARG A 541 11.07 -17.80 6.45
N GLY A 542 9.75 -17.76 6.30
CA GLY A 542 8.95 -16.58 6.60
C GLY A 542 9.30 -15.34 5.77
N PHE A 543 10.05 -15.52 4.68
CA PHE A 543 10.62 -14.44 3.88
C PHE A 543 11.51 -13.52 4.73
N SER A 544 12.54 -14.06 5.32
CA SER A 544 13.40 -13.38 6.31
C SER A 544 14.20 -12.20 5.76
N ALA A 545 14.29 -12.04 4.44
CA ALA A 545 14.89 -10.88 3.78
C ALA A 545 14.26 -10.65 2.39
N PRO A 546 14.15 -9.39 1.94
CA PRO A 546 13.59 -9.05 0.64
C PRO A 546 14.61 -9.25 -0.49
N VAL A 547 14.91 -10.50 -0.77
CA VAL A 547 15.89 -10.93 -1.77
C VAL A 547 15.28 -11.96 -2.70
N ILE A 548 15.89 -12.13 -3.88
CA ILE A 548 15.56 -13.19 -4.82
C ILE A 548 16.49 -14.37 -4.52
N LEU A 549 15.90 -15.54 -4.24
CA LEU A 549 16.66 -16.78 -4.00
C LEU A 549 16.93 -17.49 -5.32
N ASP A 550 18.21 -17.53 -5.70
CA ASP A 550 18.72 -18.30 -6.83
C ASP A 550 19.28 -19.64 -6.32
N THR A 551 18.51 -20.68 -6.43
CA THR A 551 18.95 -22.04 -6.11
C THR A 551 18.25 -23.05 -7.02
N GLU A 552 18.98 -24.09 -7.40
CA GLU A 552 18.44 -25.14 -8.23
C GLU A 552 17.89 -26.26 -7.34
N TYR A 553 16.59 -26.20 -7.09
CA TYR A 553 15.86 -27.34 -6.53
C TYR A 553 15.47 -28.32 -7.63
N SER A 554 15.56 -29.63 -7.37
CA SER A 554 14.85 -30.60 -8.18
C SER A 554 13.34 -30.57 -7.91
N ASP A 555 12.53 -31.13 -8.79
CA ASP A 555 11.09 -31.24 -8.55
C ASP A 555 10.78 -32.07 -7.30
N ASP A 556 11.54 -33.17 -7.07
CA ASP A 556 11.38 -33.98 -5.86
C ASP A 556 11.69 -33.18 -4.57
N GLN A 557 12.68 -32.33 -4.60
CA GLN A 557 13.00 -31.43 -3.46
C GLN A 557 11.88 -30.44 -3.22
N LEU A 558 11.35 -29.81 -4.26
CA LEU A 558 10.22 -28.87 -4.14
C LEU A 558 8.95 -29.56 -3.64
N ILE A 559 8.66 -30.77 -4.12
CA ILE A 559 7.53 -31.59 -3.64
C ILE A 559 7.72 -31.95 -2.16
N THR A 560 8.95 -32.29 -1.75
CA THR A 560 9.26 -32.56 -0.34
C THR A 560 9.01 -31.33 0.53
N LEU A 561 9.46 -30.15 0.12
CA LEU A 561 9.20 -28.91 0.84
C LEU A 561 7.70 -28.57 0.89
N LEU A 562 7.00 -28.71 -0.23
CA LEU A 562 5.55 -28.46 -0.27
C LEU A 562 4.78 -29.38 0.69
N ALA A 563 5.17 -30.65 0.75
CA ALA A 563 4.49 -31.64 1.60
C ALA A 563 4.84 -31.51 3.08
N HIS A 564 6.09 -31.19 3.42
CA HIS A 564 6.64 -31.42 4.75
C HIS A 564 7.32 -30.22 5.42
N ASP A 565 7.61 -29.11 4.71
CA ASP A 565 8.26 -27.98 5.34
C ASP A 565 7.45 -27.50 6.57
N THR A 566 8.14 -27.28 7.66
CA THR A 566 7.52 -26.77 8.89
C THR A 566 7.20 -25.29 8.79
N ASP A 567 7.79 -24.57 7.82
CA ASP A 567 7.48 -23.17 7.55
C ASP A 567 6.37 -23.05 6.50
N PRO A 568 5.18 -22.53 6.84
CA PRO A 568 4.07 -22.42 5.90
C PRO A 568 4.38 -21.54 4.69
N PHE A 569 5.16 -20.48 4.89
CA PHE A 569 5.59 -19.61 3.79
C PHE A 569 6.40 -20.39 2.75
N ASN A 570 7.38 -21.18 3.18
CA ASN A 570 8.21 -21.96 2.27
C ASN A 570 7.45 -23.13 1.63
N ARG A 571 6.41 -23.65 2.26
CA ARG A 571 5.48 -24.59 1.60
C ARG A 571 4.79 -23.93 0.41
N TRP A 572 4.25 -22.75 0.58
CA TRP A 572 3.66 -21.95 -0.49
C TRP A 572 4.69 -21.65 -1.58
N GLU A 573 5.88 -21.20 -1.19
CA GLU A 573 6.98 -20.86 -2.11
C GLU A 573 7.39 -22.08 -2.97
N ALA A 574 7.43 -23.27 -2.41
CA ALA A 574 7.74 -24.48 -3.16
C ALA A 574 6.73 -24.73 -4.29
N ALA A 575 5.44 -24.54 -4.03
CA ALA A 575 4.40 -24.67 -5.05
C ALA A 575 4.53 -23.59 -6.13
N GLN A 576 4.81 -22.35 -5.74
CA GLN A 576 5.04 -21.27 -6.70
C GLN A 576 6.25 -21.53 -7.61
N ARG A 577 7.34 -22.07 -7.07
CA ARG A 577 8.52 -22.47 -7.84
C ARG A 577 8.23 -23.60 -8.81
N LEU A 578 7.46 -24.60 -8.39
CA LEU A 578 7.01 -25.68 -9.27
C LEU A 578 6.21 -25.14 -10.46
N ALA A 579 5.24 -24.27 -10.22
CA ALA A 579 4.42 -23.65 -11.26
C ALA A 579 5.25 -22.74 -12.17
N LEU A 580 6.14 -21.93 -11.60
CA LEU A 580 6.99 -21.01 -12.33
C LEU A 580 7.94 -21.74 -13.30
N ARG A 581 8.55 -22.84 -12.87
CA ARG A 581 9.41 -23.67 -13.73
C ARG A 581 8.66 -24.21 -14.94
N ARG A 582 7.39 -24.66 -14.75
CA ARG A 582 6.54 -25.09 -15.87
C ARG A 582 6.22 -23.94 -16.81
N ALA A 583 5.84 -22.80 -16.25
CA ALA A 583 5.54 -21.62 -17.06
C ALA A 583 6.73 -21.17 -17.91
N ILE A 584 7.92 -21.02 -17.31
CA ILE A 584 9.14 -20.61 -18.02
C ILE A 584 9.50 -21.60 -19.15
N LYS A 585 9.46 -22.91 -18.87
CA LYS A 585 9.70 -23.93 -19.88
C LYS A 585 8.72 -23.80 -21.05
N LEU A 586 7.44 -23.75 -20.76
CA LEU A 586 6.38 -23.67 -21.77
C LEU A 586 6.42 -22.37 -22.56
N ILE A 587 6.81 -21.25 -21.94
CA ILE A 587 7.02 -19.97 -22.64
C ILE A 587 8.19 -20.09 -23.63
N ALA A 588 9.30 -20.70 -23.23
CA ALA A 588 10.44 -20.93 -24.13
C ALA A 588 10.08 -21.80 -25.35
N GLU A 589 9.17 -22.75 -25.16
CA GLU A 589 8.71 -23.67 -26.20
C GLU A 589 7.49 -23.14 -26.99
N HIS A 590 6.85 -22.05 -26.52
CA HIS A 590 5.55 -21.58 -27.02
C HIS A 590 5.52 -21.31 -28.54
N ALA A 591 6.53 -20.65 -29.07
CA ALA A 591 6.58 -20.32 -30.51
C ALA A 591 6.67 -21.58 -31.39
N ASP A 592 7.41 -22.59 -30.96
CA ASP A 592 7.55 -23.85 -31.67
C ASP A 592 6.29 -24.71 -31.54
N MET A 593 5.69 -24.77 -30.36
CA MET A 593 4.42 -25.44 -30.12
C MET A 593 3.30 -24.85 -30.98
N THR A 594 3.20 -23.53 -31.07
CA THR A 594 2.19 -22.84 -31.88
C THR A 594 2.38 -23.17 -33.36
N ARG A 595 3.60 -23.15 -33.84
CA ARG A 595 3.93 -23.53 -35.24
C ARG A 595 3.59 -24.98 -35.54
N ALA A 596 3.76 -25.88 -34.58
CA ALA A 596 3.46 -27.29 -34.70
C ALA A 596 1.98 -27.64 -34.49
N GLY A 597 1.15 -26.67 -34.07
CA GLY A 597 -0.23 -26.90 -33.67
C GLY A 597 -0.33 -27.80 -32.43
N ALA A 598 0.70 -27.84 -31.61
CA ALA A 598 0.75 -28.67 -30.41
C ALA A 598 -0.01 -28.00 -29.27
N LEU A 599 -0.72 -28.81 -28.48
CA LEU A 599 -1.39 -28.36 -27.27
C LEU A 599 -0.40 -28.30 -26.11
N LEU A 600 -0.59 -27.32 -25.24
CA LEU A 600 0.13 -27.22 -23.98
C LEU A 600 -0.29 -28.40 -23.08
N GLU A 601 0.67 -29.11 -22.52
CA GLU A 601 0.41 -30.19 -21.56
C GLU A 601 1.25 -30.00 -20.29
N LEU A 602 0.59 -30.13 -19.13
CA LEU A 602 1.23 -30.20 -17.84
C LEU A 602 1.55 -31.65 -17.47
N ASP A 603 2.71 -31.83 -16.87
CA ASP A 603 3.14 -33.17 -16.44
C ASP A 603 2.35 -33.68 -15.22
N THR A 604 2.23 -35.00 -15.14
CA THR A 604 1.50 -35.69 -14.08
C THR A 604 2.04 -35.41 -12.68
N PRO A 605 3.35 -35.39 -12.40
CA PRO A 605 3.87 -35.06 -11.07
C PRO A 605 3.42 -33.71 -10.55
N PHE A 606 3.41 -32.69 -11.40
CA PHE A 606 2.93 -31.38 -11.03
C PHE A 606 1.43 -31.36 -10.69
N LEU A 607 0.60 -31.98 -11.54
CA LEU A 607 -0.83 -32.08 -11.31
C LEU A 607 -1.16 -32.89 -10.04
N GLU A 608 -0.43 -33.95 -9.76
CA GLU A 608 -0.60 -34.73 -8.53
C GLU A 608 -0.18 -33.94 -7.27
N ALA A 609 0.86 -33.14 -7.37
CA ALA A 609 1.24 -32.25 -6.27
C ALA A 609 0.12 -31.26 -5.93
N LEU A 610 -0.51 -30.63 -6.94
CA LEU A 610 -1.65 -29.74 -6.74
C LEU A 610 -2.87 -30.52 -6.19
N ARG A 611 -3.15 -31.70 -6.71
CA ARG A 611 -4.23 -32.57 -6.22
C ARG A 611 -4.05 -32.93 -4.74
N SER A 612 -2.82 -33.26 -4.35
CA SER A 612 -2.48 -33.57 -2.96
C SER A 612 -2.76 -32.41 -2.03
N VAL A 613 -2.45 -31.19 -2.42
CA VAL A 613 -2.78 -29.98 -1.65
C VAL A 613 -4.29 -29.81 -1.55
N LEU A 614 -5.01 -29.92 -2.68
CA LEU A 614 -6.45 -29.72 -2.71
C LEU A 614 -7.20 -30.72 -1.82
N ARG A 615 -6.76 -31.98 -1.79
CA ARG A 615 -7.32 -33.04 -0.95
C ARG A 615 -6.81 -33.09 0.47
N HIS A 616 -5.77 -32.35 0.81
CA HIS A 616 -5.11 -32.46 2.11
C HIS A 616 -6.06 -32.07 3.27
N PRO A 617 -6.31 -32.96 4.24
CA PRO A 617 -7.31 -32.72 5.27
C PRO A 617 -6.87 -31.72 6.33
N GLY A 618 -5.57 -31.52 6.53
CA GLY A 618 -5.01 -30.67 7.56
C GLY A 618 -4.59 -29.26 7.12
N LEU A 619 -4.75 -28.92 5.82
CA LEU A 619 -4.49 -27.56 5.33
C LEU A 619 -5.79 -26.76 5.31
N ASP A 620 -5.75 -25.55 5.83
CA ASP A 620 -6.90 -24.65 5.77
C ASP A 620 -7.19 -24.15 4.35
N ALA A 621 -8.43 -23.71 4.13
CA ALA A 621 -8.91 -23.30 2.83
C ALA A 621 -8.19 -22.06 2.27
N ALA A 622 -7.84 -21.09 3.11
CA ALA A 622 -7.13 -19.89 2.67
C ALA A 622 -5.72 -20.22 2.18
N PHE A 623 -5.02 -21.09 2.88
CA PHE A 623 -3.70 -21.55 2.46
C PHE A 623 -3.75 -22.37 1.16
N LYS A 624 -4.72 -23.26 1.03
CA LYS A 624 -4.94 -24.03 -0.22
C LYS A 624 -5.18 -23.09 -1.41
N GLU A 625 -6.02 -22.08 -1.24
CA GLU A 625 -6.30 -21.10 -2.30
C GLU A 625 -5.02 -20.41 -2.76
N LEU A 626 -4.17 -19.96 -1.84
CA LEU A 626 -2.89 -19.31 -2.17
C LEU A 626 -1.92 -20.25 -2.88
N VAL A 627 -1.82 -21.49 -2.42
CA VAL A 627 -0.93 -22.51 -3.04
C VAL A 627 -1.39 -22.87 -4.45
N LEU A 628 -2.70 -22.97 -4.67
CA LEU A 628 -3.30 -23.40 -5.94
C LEU A 628 -3.47 -22.25 -6.95
N THR A 629 -3.23 -21.02 -6.52
CA THR A 629 -3.24 -19.85 -7.40
C THR A 629 -1.88 -19.73 -8.11
N LEU A 630 -1.90 -19.78 -9.44
CA LEU A 630 -0.68 -19.67 -10.25
C LEU A 630 0.00 -18.29 -10.04
N PRO A 631 1.33 -18.23 -10.19
CA PRO A 631 2.04 -16.96 -10.26
C PRO A 631 1.40 -15.99 -11.25
N SER A 632 1.41 -14.70 -10.95
CA SER A 632 0.87 -13.68 -11.85
C SER A 632 1.73 -13.53 -13.11
N GLU A 633 1.14 -13.03 -14.19
CA GLU A 633 1.87 -12.74 -15.44
C GLU A 633 3.03 -11.78 -15.19
N THR A 634 2.85 -10.80 -14.32
CA THR A 634 3.89 -9.86 -13.91
C THR A 634 5.06 -10.56 -13.22
N TYR A 635 4.77 -11.45 -12.27
CA TYR A 635 5.83 -12.17 -11.55
C TYR A 635 6.58 -13.15 -12.48
N ILE A 636 5.87 -13.79 -13.41
CA ILE A 636 6.49 -14.64 -14.44
C ILE A 636 7.42 -13.78 -15.33
N ALA A 637 6.97 -12.61 -15.75
CA ALA A 637 7.76 -11.68 -16.59
C ALA A 637 9.09 -11.30 -15.94
N GLU A 638 9.10 -11.06 -14.62
CA GLU A 638 10.33 -10.72 -13.88
C GLU A 638 11.39 -11.84 -13.86
N GLN A 639 11.03 -13.06 -14.22
CA GLN A 639 11.94 -14.20 -14.27
C GLN A 639 12.55 -14.41 -15.67
N LEU A 640 12.19 -13.60 -16.65
CA LEU A 640 12.58 -13.78 -18.06
C LEU A 640 13.54 -12.67 -18.50
N ASP A 641 14.59 -13.03 -19.19
CA ASP A 641 15.53 -12.06 -19.80
C ASP A 641 14.87 -11.27 -20.94
N VAL A 642 13.97 -11.92 -21.68
CA VAL A 642 13.18 -11.33 -22.75
C VAL A 642 11.71 -11.57 -22.44
N VAL A 643 10.97 -10.48 -22.29
CA VAL A 643 9.56 -10.54 -21.94
C VAL A 643 8.68 -10.50 -23.18
N ASP A 644 7.92 -11.57 -23.40
CA ASP A 644 6.85 -11.64 -24.39
C ASP A 644 5.49 -11.73 -23.65
N PRO A 645 4.77 -10.61 -23.48
CA PRO A 645 3.51 -10.61 -22.75
C PRO A 645 2.44 -11.51 -23.33
N GLN A 646 2.44 -11.69 -24.65
CA GLN A 646 1.46 -12.55 -25.33
C GLN A 646 1.74 -14.03 -25.06
N ALA A 647 3.02 -14.44 -25.11
CA ALA A 647 3.41 -15.80 -24.77
C ALA A 647 3.15 -16.14 -23.30
N ILE A 648 3.47 -15.21 -22.39
CA ILE A 648 3.20 -15.34 -20.95
C ILE A 648 1.70 -15.54 -20.71
N HIS A 649 0.85 -14.69 -21.30
CA HIS A 649 -0.59 -14.78 -21.18
C HIS A 649 -1.13 -16.11 -21.71
N ALA A 650 -0.74 -16.51 -22.91
CA ALA A 650 -1.20 -17.75 -23.54
C ALA A 650 -0.79 -18.99 -22.73
N VAL A 651 0.45 -19.02 -22.24
CA VAL A 651 0.94 -20.16 -21.43
C VAL A 651 0.22 -20.22 -20.08
N ARG A 652 0.11 -19.10 -19.39
CA ARG A 652 -0.57 -19.08 -18.08
C ARG A 652 -2.04 -19.46 -18.18
N GLU A 653 -2.75 -18.97 -19.18
CA GLU A 653 -4.15 -19.37 -19.42
C GLU A 653 -4.25 -20.85 -19.81
N GLY A 654 -3.33 -21.35 -20.63
CA GLY A 654 -3.25 -22.78 -20.97
C GLY A 654 -2.99 -23.67 -19.74
N MET A 655 -2.11 -23.24 -18.83
CA MET A 655 -1.90 -23.94 -17.55
C MET A 655 -3.17 -23.97 -16.70
N ARG A 656 -3.88 -22.84 -16.59
CA ARG A 656 -5.16 -22.76 -15.87
C ARG A 656 -6.20 -23.72 -16.47
N GLN A 657 -6.31 -23.78 -17.79
CA GLN A 657 -7.21 -24.71 -18.49
C GLN A 657 -6.88 -26.17 -18.18
N GLN A 658 -5.60 -26.55 -18.24
CA GLN A 658 -5.15 -27.90 -17.92
C GLN A 658 -5.46 -28.29 -16.46
N ILE A 659 -5.18 -27.39 -15.51
CA ILE A 659 -5.49 -27.60 -14.10
C ILE A 659 -7.01 -27.74 -13.90
N ALA A 660 -7.79 -26.90 -14.56
CA ALA A 660 -9.25 -26.97 -14.50
C ALA A 660 -9.78 -28.31 -15.01
N LEU A 661 -9.34 -28.75 -16.18
CA LEU A 661 -9.79 -30.00 -16.81
C LEU A 661 -9.32 -31.24 -16.05
N LYS A 662 -8.04 -31.31 -15.71
CA LYS A 662 -7.43 -32.52 -15.10
C LYS A 662 -7.84 -32.70 -13.62
N LEU A 663 -8.22 -31.65 -12.94
CA LEU A 663 -8.66 -31.68 -11.54
C LEU A 663 -10.16 -31.38 -11.39
N ALA A 664 -10.97 -31.50 -12.45
CA ALA A 664 -12.37 -31.07 -12.42
C ALA A 664 -13.19 -31.73 -11.30
N ALA A 665 -13.06 -33.00 -11.04
CA ALA A 665 -13.72 -33.69 -9.95
C ALA A 665 -13.25 -33.22 -8.56
N ASP A 666 -11.98 -32.87 -8.44
CA ASP A 666 -11.41 -32.36 -7.20
C ASP A 666 -11.90 -30.91 -6.92
N TRP A 667 -12.01 -30.09 -7.95
CA TRP A 667 -12.60 -28.75 -7.84
C TRP A 667 -14.08 -28.80 -7.46
N GLU A 668 -14.83 -29.73 -8.00
CA GLU A 668 -16.22 -29.96 -7.62
C GLU A 668 -16.35 -30.35 -6.15
N ALA A 669 -15.55 -31.30 -5.69
CA ALA A 669 -15.50 -31.70 -4.29
C ALA A 669 -15.08 -30.56 -3.36
N ALA A 670 -14.09 -29.75 -3.75
CA ALA A 670 -13.64 -28.58 -3.00
C ALA A 670 -14.73 -27.51 -2.89
N TYR A 671 -15.44 -27.22 -3.98
CA TYR A 671 -16.56 -26.28 -3.96
C TYR A 671 -17.66 -26.73 -3.00
N GLU A 672 -18.11 -27.98 -3.11
CA GLU A 672 -19.17 -28.50 -2.25
C GLU A 672 -18.77 -28.55 -0.76
N ALA A 673 -17.51 -28.82 -0.47
CA ALA A 673 -16.99 -28.83 0.90
C ALA A 673 -16.81 -27.46 1.53
N HIS A 674 -16.57 -26.42 0.72
CA HIS A 674 -16.19 -25.08 1.18
C HIS A 674 -17.20 -23.98 0.84
N ARG A 675 -18.29 -24.28 0.16
CA ARG A 675 -19.38 -23.30 -0.02
C ARG A 675 -19.97 -22.99 1.34
N ASP A 676 -19.91 -21.73 1.72
CA ASP A 676 -20.50 -21.28 2.98
C ASP A 676 -22.01 -21.12 2.83
N THR A 677 -22.75 -21.77 3.73
CA THR A 677 -24.22 -21.70 3.79
C THR A 677 -24.70 -21.06 5.09
N GLY A 678 -23.82 -20.63 5.97
CA GLY A 678 -24.10 -20.03 7.26
C GLY A 678 -24.30 -18.51 7.21
N ALA A 679 -24.42 -17.91 8.39
CA ALA A 679 -24.42 -16.46 8.51
C ALA A 679 -23.05 -15.89 8.11
N TYR A 680 -23.07 -14.75 7.44
CA TYR A 680 -21.82 -14.13 6.96
C TYR A 680 -20.96 -13.62 8.13
N HIS A 681 -19.68 -13.99 8.11
CA HIS A 681 -18.63 -13.47 8.97
C HIS A 681 -17.35 -13.22 8.13
N PRO A 682 -16.70 -12.06 8.26
CA PRO A 682 -15.44 -11.78 7.56
C PRO A 682 -14.19 -12.29 8.29
N ASP A 683 -14.34 -13.30 9.15
CA ASP A 683 -13.21 -13.91 9.86
C ASP A 683 -12.31 -14.73 8.91
N PRO A 684 -11.05 -15.01 9.30
CA PRO A 684 -10.10 -15.69 8.42
C PRO A 684 -10.53 -17.07 7.94
N VAL A 685 -11.23 -17.85 8.77
CA VAL A 685 -11.69 -19.20 8.40
C VAL A 685 -12.78 -19.14 7.33
N ALA A 686 -13.83 -18.35 7.60
CA ALA A 686 -14.95 -18.20 6.67
C ALA A 686 -14.50 -17.53 5.36
N SER A 687 -13.65 -16.51 5.42
CA SER A 687 -13.06 -15.84 4.25
C SER A 687 -12.23 -16.80 3.42
N GLY A 688 -11.45 -17.67 4.05
CA GLY A 688 -10.67 -18.71 3.37
C GLY A 688 -11.55 -19.73 2.66
N GLN A 689 -12.65 -20.14 3.27
CA GLN A 689 -13.63 -21.04 2.65
C GLN A 689 -14.24 -20.41 1.39
N ARG A 690 -14.65 -19.15 1.45
CA ARG A 690 -15.17 -18.42 0.30
C ARG A 690 -14.12 -18.23 -0.80
N ALA A 691 -12.88 -17.97 -0.43
CA ALA A 691 -11.78 -17.83 -1.40
C ALA A 691 -11.54 -19.13 -2.16
N LEU A 692 -11.45 -20.27 -1.48
CA LEU A 692 -11.26 -21.57 -2.12
C LEU A 692 -12.49 -21.97 -2.96
N ALA A 693 -13.69 -21.75 -2.46
CA ALA A 693 -14.91 -21.99 -3.23
C ALA A 693 -14.96 -21.12 -4.51
N GLY A 694 -14.54 -19.87 -4.42
CA GLY A 694 -14.44 -18.96 -5.59
C GLY A 694 -13.42 -19.44 -6.62
N LEU A 695 -12.25 -19.88 -6.15
CA LEU A 695 -11.21 -20.46 -7.01
C LEU A 695 -11.73 -21.73 -7.71
N ALA A 696 -12.44 -22.60 -6.99
CA ALA A 696 -13.06 -23.79 -7.54
C ALA A 696 -14.10 -23.44 -8.63
N LEU A 697 -14.99 -22.49 -8.40
CA LEU A 697 -15.95 -22.02 -9.41
C LEU A 697 -15.25 -21.50 -10.66
N SER A 698 -14.19 -20.73 -10.52
CA SER A 698 -13.40 -20.23 -11.64
C SER A 698 -12.85 -21.38 -12.51
N HIS A 699 -12.29 -22.41 -11.89
CA HIS A 699 -11.78 -23.58 -12.60
C HIS A 699 -12.90 -24.43 -13.21
N LEU A 700 -14.02 -24.62 -12.51
CA LEU A 700 -15.15 -25.36 -13.02
C LEU A 700 -15.80 -24.71 -14.23
N CYS A 701 -15.95 -23.37 -14.22
CA CYS A 701 -16.43 -22.61 -15.38
C CYS A 701 -15.45 -22.68 -16.57
N LEU A 702 -14.14 -22.64 -16.28
CA LEU A 702 -13.13 -22.76 -17.32
C LEU A 702 -13.12 -24.16 -17.94
N ALA A 703 -13.23 -25.22 -17.14
CA ALA A 703 -13.36 -26.61 -17.63
C ALA A 703 -14.65 -26.79 -18.46
N ALA A 704 -15.76 -26.20 -18.00
CA ALA A 704 -17.04 -26.25 -18.70
C ALA A 704 -16.98 -25.61 -20.10
N ARG A 705 -16.24 -24.52 -20.25
CA ARG A 705 -15.98 -23.89 -21.55
C ARG A 705 -15.34 -24.86 -22.54
N GLU A 706 -14.32 -25.58 -22.09
CA GLU A 706 -13.57 -26.51 -22.95
C GLU A 706 -14.35 -27.80 -23.30
N THR A 707 -15.23 -28.25 -22.40
CA THR A 707 -16.02 -29.47 -22.57
C THR A 707 -17.41 -29.21 -23.17
N GLY A 708 -17.85 -27.95 -23.24
CA GLY A 708 -19.21 -27.60 -23.62
C GLY A 708 -20.26 -27.89 -22.54
N ASP A 709 -19.83 -28.12 -21.28
CA ASP A 709 -20.74 -28.29 -20.15
C ASP A 709 -21.50 -27.01 -19.84
N THR A 710 -22.80 -27.13 -19.64
CA THR A 710 -23.68 -26.00 -19.29
C THR A 710 -24.09 -25.99 -17.82
N VAL A 711 -23.81 -27.05 -17.09
CA VAL A 711 -24.25 -27.26 -15.70
C VAL A 711 -23.52 -26.28 -14.76
N TRP A 712 -22.18 -26.26 -14.79
CA TRP A 712 -21.41 -25.41 -13.88
C TRP A 712 -21.58 -23.92 -14.15
N PRO A 713 -21.57 -23.42 -15.38
CA PRO A 713 -21.92 -22.02 -15.62
C PRO A 713 -23.33 -21.66 -15.15
N GLY A 714 -24.31 -22.56 -15.32
CA GLY A 714 -25.65 -22.37 -14.81
C GLY A 714 -25.72 -22.31 -13.28
N LYS A 715 -25.05 -23.25 -12.59
CA LYS A 715 -24.90 -23.24 -11.12
C LYS A 715 -24.20 -21.96 -10.63
N THR A 716 -23.18 -21.51 -11.33
CA THR A 716 -22.43 -20.28 -11.00
C THR A 716 -23.31 -19.04 -11.15
N TYR A 717 -24.10 -18.96 -12.23
CA TYR A 717 -25.05 -17.88 -12.41
C TYR A 717 -26.15 -17.89 -11.33
N GLN A 718 -26.62 -19.09 -10.93
CA GLN A 718 -27.55 -19.22 -9.81
C GLN A 718 -26.91 -18.75 -8.49
N ARG A 719 -25.65 -19.15 -8.20
CA ARG A 719 -24.90 -18.66 -7.03
C ARG A 719 -24.77 -17.14 -7.04
N PHE A 720 -24.47 -16.55 -8.19
CA PHE A 720 -24.43 -15.11 -8.37
C PHE A 720 -25.75 -14.44 -7.95
N LYS A 721 -26.89 -14.99 -8.37
CA LYS A 721 -28.22 -14.46 -8.03
C LYS A 721 -28.55 -14.59 -6.54
N ASP A 722 -28.26 -15.73 -5.97
CA ASP A 722 -28.70 -16.11 -4.62
C ASP A 722 -27.69 -15.74 -3.51
N ALA A 723 -26.52 -15.23 -3.85
CA ALA A 723 -25.50 -14.90 -2.89
C ALA A 723 -25.98 -13.90 -1.85
N SER A 724 -25.71 -14.20 -0.58
CA SER A 724 -26.07 -13.36 0.58
C SER A 724 -25.03 -12.29 0.89
N ASN A 725 -23.86 -12.36 0.25
CA ASN A 725 -22.72 -11.47 0.50
C ASN A 725 -22.00 -11.12 -0.81
N MET A 726 -21.25 -10.03 -0.80
CA MET A 726 -20.54 -9.55 -1.98
C MET A 726 -19.42 -10.49 -2.40
N THR A 727 -18.71 -11.13 -1.48
CA THR A 727 -17.62 -12.06 -1.83
C THR A 727 -18.12 -13.20 -2.70
N ASP A 728 -19.15 -13.91 -2.30
CA ASP A 728 -19.73 -14.99 -3.08
C ASP A 728 -20.32 -14.51 -4.40
N ARG A 729 -21.01 -13.37 -4.38
CA ARG A 729 -21.58 -12.77 -5.58
C ARG A 729 -20.52 -12.39 -6.60
N PHE A 730 -19.49 -11.71 -6.13
CA PHE A 730 -18.40 -11.24 -6.99
C PHE A 730 -17.50 -12.39 -7.47
N ASN A 731 -17.25 -13.41 -6.64
CA ASN A 731 -16.56 -14.63 -7.05
C ASN A 731 -17.29 -15.34 -8.19
N ALA A 732 -18.62 -15.48 -8.09
CA ALA A 732 -19.43 -16.09 -9.15
C ALA A 732 -19.41 -15.26 -10.43
N LEU A 733 -19.56 -13.95 -10.33
CA LEU A 733 -19.47 -13.03 -11.47
C LEU A 733 -18.10 -13.12 -12.14
N SER A 734 -17.03 -13.10 -11.34
CA SER A 734 -15.64 -13.21 -11.82
C SER A 734 -15.38 -14.53 -12.54
N ALA A 735 -15.94 -15.63 -12.06
CA ALA A 735 -15.80 -16.95 -12.70
C ALA A 735 -16.47 -16.96 -14.09
N LEU A 736 -17.63 -16.36 -14.25
CA LEU A 736 -18.30 -16.23 -15.55
C LEU A 736 -17.52 -15.33 -16.52
N VAL A 737 -17.06 -14.18 -16.05
CA VAL A 737 -16.29 -13.22 -16.88
C VAL A 737 -14.95 -13.81 -17.28
N SER A 738 -14.20 -14.40 -16.34
CA SER A 738 -12.88 -14.94 -16.60
C SER A 738 -12.88 -16.18 -17.49
N SER A 739 -13.97 -16.95 -17.50
CA SER A 739 -14.15 -18.06 -18.43
C SER A 739 -14.66 -17.61 -19.81
N GLY A 740 -15.16 -16.38 -19.94
CA GLY A 740 -15.74 -15.87 -21.19
C GLY A 740 -17.04 -16.57 -21.59
N HIS A 741 -17.79 -17.06 -20.61
CA HIS A 741 -19.07 -17.73 -20.85
C HIS A 741 -20.16 -16.73 -21.22
N ALA A 742 -21.13 -17.13 -22.06
CA ALA A 742 -22.22 -16.26 -22.50
C ALA A 742 -23.08 -15.69 -21.36
N LEU A 743 -23.14 -16.37 -20.22
CA LEU A 743 -23.84 -15.88 -19.02
C LEU A 743 -23.12 -14.69 -18.33
N ALA A 744 -21.90 -14.37 -18.71
CA ALA A 744 -21.18 -13.20 -18.17
C ALA A 744 -21.93 -11.90 -18.49
N GLU A 745 -22.41 -11.73 -19.70
CA GLU A 745 -23.11 -10.51 -20.12
C GLU A 745 -24.39 -10.23 -19.31
N PRO A 746 -25.35 -11.17 -19.21
CA PRO A 746 -26.52 -10.95 -18.36
C PRO A 746 -26.18 -10.82 -16.87
N ALA A 747 -25.13 -11.48 -16.38
CA ALA A 747 -24.67 -11.32 -15.00
C ALA A 747 -24.11 -9.92 -14.75
N LEU A 748 -23.28 -9.39 -15.65
CA LEU A 748 -22.75 -8.03 -15.58
C LEU A 748 -23.88 -6.98 -15.62
N ALA A 749 -24.86 -7.15 -16.51
CA ALA A 749 -25.99 -6.25 -16.60
C ALA A 749 -26.84 -6.26 -15.30
N ARG A 750 -27.08 -7.44 -14.73
CA ARG A 750 -27.79 -7.58 -13.47
C ARG A 750 -27.02 -7.00 -12.29
N PHE A 751 -25.71 -7.21 -12.23
CA PHE A 751 -24.86 -6.64 -11.20
C PHE A 751 -24.88 -5.11 -11.22
N HIS A 752 -24.73 -4.50 -12.38
CA HIS A 752 -24.88 -3.06 -12.56
C HIS A 752 -26.25 -2.56 -12.09
N ALA A 753 -27.33 -3.21 -12.49
CA ALA A 753 -28.68 -2.81 -12.12
C ALA A 753 -28.92 -2.89 -10.60
N LEU A 754 -28.37 -3.92 -9.93
CA LEU A 754 -28.49 -4.11 -8.48
C LEU A 754 -27.73 -3.06 -7.67
N PHE A 755 -26.60 -2.57 -8.18
CA PHE A 755 -25.66 -1.72 -7.44
C PHE A 755 -25.40 -0.37 -8.10
N LYS A 756 -26.32 0.10 -8.97
CA LYS A 756 -26.17 1.36 -9.71
C LYS A 756 -25.93 2.59 -8.82
N ASP A 757 -26.39 2.55 -7.57
CA ASP A 757 -26.27 3.65 -6.61
C ASP A 757 -25.09 3.45 -5.64
N GLU A 758 -24.30 2.38 -5.81
CA GLU A 758 -23.17 2.02 -4.97
C GLU A 758 -21.84 2.25 -5.71
N ALA A 759 -21.25 3.42 -5.52
CA ALA A 759 -20.04 3.84 -6.27
C ALA A 759 -18.88 2.85 -6.17
N LEU A 760 -18.59 2.30 -4.98
CA LEU A 760 -17.51 1.34 -4.77
C LEU A 760 -17.79 -0.02 -5.42
N VAL A 761 -19.03 -0.41 -5.55
CA VAL A 761 -19.44 -1.63 -6.27
C VAL A 761 -19.33 -1.43 -7.77
N LEU A 762 -19.72 -0.27 -8.27
CA LEU A 762 -19.52 0.09 -9.69
C LEU A 762 -18.04 0.11 -10.06
N ASP A 763 -17.16 0.54 -9.17
CA ASP A 763 -15.72 0.46 -9.38
C ASP A 763 -15.26 -1.00 -9.59
N LYS A 764 -15.83 -1.96 -8.87
CA LYS A 764 -15.57 -3.40 -9.07
C LYS A 764 -16.07 -3.87 -10.44
N TRP A 765 -17.23 -3.39 -10.86
CA TRP A 765 -17.83 -3.72 -12.16
C TRP A 765 -16.97 -3.24 -13.33
N PHE A 766 -16.44 -2.03 -13.26
CA PHE A 766 -15.49 -1.51 -14.24
C PHE A 766 -14.15 -2.26 -14.20
N ALA A 767 -13.59 -2.49 -13.02
CA ALA A 767 -12.31 -3.15 -12.85
C ALA A 767 -12.30 -4.59 -13.36
N LEU A 768 -13.38 -5.33 -13.12
CA LEU A 768 -13.53 -6.71 -13.57
C LEU A 768 -13.47 -6.81 -15.10
N GLN A 769 -14.07 -5.86 -15.81
CA GLN A 769 -14.09 -5.85 -17.26
C GLN A 769 -12.76 -5.35 -17.87
N GLY A 770 -12.13 -4.35 -17.26
CA GLY A 770 -10.80 -3.88 -17.67
C GLY A 770 -9.69 -4.90 -17.40
N GLY A 771 -9.83 -5.70 -16.35
CA GLY A 771 -8.91 -6.77 -15.94
C GLY A 771 -9.23 -8.16 -16.49
N ALA A 772 -10.24 -8.29 -17.36
CA ALA A 772 -10.63 -9.59 -17.92
C ALA A 772 -9.51 -10.17 -18.82
N PRO A 773 -9.38 -11.51 -18.88
CA PRO A 773 -8.44 -12.14 -19.81
C PRO A 773 -8.77 -11.76 -21.26
N ASP A 774 -7.76 -11.35 -22.01
CA ASP A 774 -7.92 -10.94 -23.42
C ASP A 774 -8.15 -12.17 -24.32
N ARG A 775 -9.15 -12.07 -25.15
CA ARG A 775 -9.50 -13.10 -26.13
C ARG A 775 -9.65 -12.47 -27.51
N GLY A 776 -8.57 -12.57 -28.29
CA GLY A 776 -8.59 -12.02 -29.64
C GLY A 776 -8.63 -10.49 -29.71
N GLY A 777 -8.18 -9.81 -28.66
CA GLY A 777 -8.12 -8.33 -28.61
C GLY A 777 -9.42 -7.65 -28.17
N ASP A 778 -10.33 -8.36 -27.48
CA ASP A 778 -11.68 -7.89 -27.12
C ASP A 778 -11.71 -6.93 -25.92
N VAL A 779 -10.67 -6.90 -25.06
CA VAL A 779 -10.67 -6.08 -23.84
C VAL A 779 -10.56 -4.60 -24.15
N LEU A 780 -9.67 -4.17 -25.04
CA LEU A 780 -9.51 -2.74 -25.36
C LEU A 780 -10.78 -2.11 -25.97
N PRO A 781 -11.48 -2.73 -26.94
CA PRO A 781 -12.78 -2.23 -27.40
C PRO A 781 -13.81 -2.09 -26.28
N THR A 782 -13.87 -3.06 -25.37
CA THR A 782 -14.74 -3.02 -24.19
C THR A 782 -14.39 -1.86 -23.27
N VAL A 783 -13.11 -1.64 -22.98
CA VAL A 783 -12.64 -0.51 -22.16
C VAL A 783 -13.03 0.82 -22.81
N ARG A 784 -12.82 0.98 -24.11
CA ARG A 784 -13.22 2.19 -24.86
C ARG A 784 -14.73 2.45 -24.80
N GLN A 785 -15.52 1.39 -24.85
CA GLN A 785 -16.98 1.51 -24.70
C GLN A 785 -17.37 1.94 -23.29
N LEU A 786 -16.75 1.32 -22.27
CA LEU A 786 -16.98 1.65 -20.85
C LEU A 786 -16.55 3.07 -20.48
N MET A 787 -15.53 3.62 -21.14
CA MET A 787 -15.16 5.04 -21.00
C MET A 787 -16.30 6.00 -21.36
N LYS A 788 -17.25 5.57 -22.20
CA LYS A 788 -18.43 6.33 -22.61
C LYS A 788 -19.66 6.04 -21.76
N HIS A 789 -19.57 5.14 -20.82
CA HIS A 789 -20.69 4.78 -19.96
C HIS A 789 -21.10 5.97 -19.08
N PRO A 790 -22.41 6.23 -18.86
CA PRO A 790 -22.87 7.36 -18.05
C PRO A 790 -22.30 7.40 -16.62
N ASP A 791 -22.02 6.22 -16.04
CA ASP A 791 -21.47 6.11 -14.70
C ASP A 791 -19.94 6.22 -14.65
N PHE A 792 -19.26 6.32 -15.80
CA PHE A 792 -17.82 6.55 -15.83
C PHE A 792 -17.51 8.04 -15.69
N ASN A 793 -16.60 8.35 -14.75
CA ASN A 793 -16.11 9.73 -14.55
C ASN A 793 -14.61 9.69 -14.30
N ILE A 794 -13.82 10.10 -15.28
CA ILE A 794 -12.36 10.12 -15.21
C ILE A 794 -11.82 11.07 -14.13
N ARG A 795 -12.62 12.05 -13.69
CA ARG A 795 -12.20 13.01 -12.66
C ARG A 795 -12.24 12.43 -11.25
N ASN A 796 -13.01 11.35 -11.03
CA ASN A 796 -12.97 10.63 -9.77
C ASN A 796 -11.80 9.64 -9.78
N PRO A 797 -10.81 9.77 -8.85
CA PRO A 797 -9.62 8.92 -8.84
C PRO A 797 -9.94 7.42 -8.74
N ASN A 798 -10.89 7.02 -7.91
CA ASN A 798 -11.29 5.61 -7.79
C ASN A 798 -11.84 5.06 -9.10
N ARG A 799 -12.69 5.82 -9.77
CA ARG A 799 -13.30 5.40 -11.03
C ARG A 799 -12.27 5.33 -12.17
N ALA A 800 -11.36 6.31 -12.25
CA ALA A 800 -10.27 6.29 -13.22
C ALA A 800 -9.36 5.05 -13.01
N ARG A 801 -9.00 4.76 -11.76
CA ARG A 801 -8.20 3.58 -11.40
C ARG A 801 -8.93 2.28 -11.72
N SER A 802 -10.22 2.19 -11.44
CA SER A 802 -10.99 0.96 -11.61
C SER A 802 -11.04 0.46 -13.05
N LEU A 803 -11.09 1.33 -14.04
CA LEU A 803 -11.12 0.95 -15.45
C LEU A 803 -9.76 1.09 -16.13
N ILE A 804 -9.16 2.29 -16.08
CA ILE A 804 -7.97 2.60 -16.87
C ILE A 804 -6.75 1.85 -16.33
N PHE A 805 -6.53 1.85 -15.01
CA PHE A 805 -5.36 1.17 -14.42
C PHE A 805 -5.53 -0.34 -14.42
N SER A 806 -6.75 -0.86 -14.28
CA SER A 806 -7.01 -2.30 -14.42
C SER A 806 -6.64 -2.81 -15.80
N TYR A 807 -6.82 -2.00 -16.83
CA TYR A 807 -6.39 -2.32 -18.19
C TYR A 807 -4.89 -2.08 -18.39
N CYS A 808 -4.40 -0.87 -18.15
CA CYS A 808 -3.04 -0.47 -18.51
C CYS A 808 -1.95 -1.08 -17.60
N SER A 809 -2.24 -1.23 -16.29
CA SER A 809 -1.24 -1.59 -15.28
C SER A 809 -1.41 -3.01 -14.75
N ALA A 810 -2.62 -3.56 -14.77
CA ALA A 810 -2.93 -4.85 -14.16
C ALA A 810 -3.29 -5.96 -15.16
N ASN A 811 -3.36 -5.66 -16.46
CA ASN A 811 -3.72 -6.61 -17.51
C ASN A 811 -2.69 -6.63 -18.65
N PRO A 812 -1.47 -7.12 -18.41
CA PRO A 812 -0.38 -7.04 -19.40
C PRO A 812 -0.68 -7.76 -20.70
N GLY A 813 -1.36 -8.90 -20.68
CA GLY A 813 -1.73 -9.64 -21.87
C GLY A 813 -2.67 -8.86 -22.80
N ALA A 814 -3.58 -8.05 -22.24
CA ALA A 814 -4.48 -7.19 -23.00
C ALA A 814 -3.86 -5.85 -23.41
N PHE A 815 -2.99 -5.30 -22.55
CA PHE A 815 -2.41 -3.99 -22.72
C PHE A 815 -1.26 -3.97 -23.74
N HIS A 816 -0.32 -4.90 -23.66
CA HIS A 816 0.86 -5.00 -24.51
C HIS A 816 0.52 -5.64 -25.86
N ARG A 817 -0.36 -4.98 -26.63
CA ARG A 817 -0.81 -5.44 -27.95
C ARG A 817 0.28 -5.22 -29.00
N THR A 818 0.39 -6.16 -29.91
CA THR A 818 1.36 -6.08 -31.05
C THR A 818 1.04 -4.94 -32.04
N ASP A 819 -0.22 -4.49 -32.09
CA ASP A 819 -0.66 -3.36 -32.91
C ASP A 819 -0.44 -1.98 -32.25
N ALA A 820 0.14 -1.95 -31.05
CA ALA A 820 0.40 -0.76 -30.25
C ALA A 820 -0.85 0.05 -29.83
N ALA A 821 -2.06 -0.43 -30.10
CA ALA A 821 -3.28 0.31 -29.77
C ALA A 821 -3.48 0.53 -28.26
N GLY A 822 -2.96 -0.39 -27.41
CA GLY A 822 -2.92 -0.22 -25.96
C GLY A 822 -2.08 0.98 -25.54
N TYR A 823 -0.93 1.17 -26.17
CA TYR A 823 -0.03 2.30 -25.86
C TYR A 823 -0.59 3.65 -26.32
N VAL A 824 -1.30 3.65 -27.45
CA VAL A 824 -2.03 4.86 -27.92
C VAL A 824 -3.12 5.23 -26.90
N PHE A 825 -3.92 4.27 -26.47
CA PHE A 825 -4.95 4.48 -25.43
C PHE A 825 -4.33 5.03 -24.14
N TRP A 826 -3.26 4.42 -23.67
CA TRP A 826 -2.54 4.83 -22.47
C TRP A 826 -2.04 6.28 -22.57
N SER A 827 -1.36 6.63 -23.68
CA SER A 827 -0.82 7.98 -23.86
C SER A 827 -1.91 9.06 -23.88
N GLU A 828 -3.03 8.80 -24.54
CA GLU A 828 -4.18 9.69 -24.52
C GLU A 828 -4.75 9.90 -23.11
N ARG A 829 -4.83 8.84 -22.32
CA ARG A 829 -5.34 8.92 -20.93
C ARG A 829 -4.38 9.63 -20.00
N VAL A 830 -3.06 9.43 -20.14
CA VAL A 830 -2.05 10.19 -19.39
C VAL A 830 -2.18 11.68 -19.66
N ILE A 831 -2.25 12.08 -20.94
CA ILE A 831 -2.40 13.49 -21.33
C ILE A 831 -3.70 14.10 -20.79
N GLU A 832 -4.80 13.36 -20.89
CA GLU A 832 -6.11 13.80 -20.40
C GLU A 832 -6.10 14.01 -18.87
N LEU A 833 -5.57 13.06 -18.12
CA LEU A 833 -5.46 13.13 -16.66
C LEU A 833 -4.52 14.25 -16.20
N ASP A 834 -3.38 14.44 -16.88
CA ASP A 834 -2.40 15.48 -16.52
C ASP A 834 -2.98 16.89 -16.60
N ALA A 835 -3.99 17.09 -17.43
CA ALA A 835 -4.64 18.41 -17.58
C ALA A 835 -5.36 18.87 -16.30
N PHE A 836 -5.78 17.97 -15.42
CA PHE A 836 -6.50 18.33 -14.20
C PHE A 836 -5.99 17.65 -12.94
N ASN A 837 -5.38 16.46 -13.01
CA ASN A 837 -4.85 15.74 -11.86
C ASN A 837 -3.50 15.08 -12.18
N PRO A 838 -2.40 15.85 -12.08
CA PRO A 838 -1.05 15.35 -12.41
C PRO A 838 -0.60 14.15 -11.57
N GLN A 839 -1.04 14.01 -10.32
CA GLN A 839 -0.68 12.86 -9.49
C GLN A 839 -1.23 11.54 -10.05
N VAL A 840 -2.49 11.53 -10.46
CA VAL A 840 -3.10 10.33 -11.08
C VAL A 840 -2.45 10.04 -12.43
N ALA A 841 -2.18 11.09 -13.22
CA ALA A 841 -1.47 10.96 -14.49
C ALA A 841 -0.06 10.36 -14.32
N ALA A 842 0.72 10.83 -13.36
CA ALA A 842 2.06 10.32 -13.06
C ALA A 842 2.04 8.83 -12.67
N ARG A 843 1.05 8.41 -11.91
CA ARG A 843 0.86 7.00 -11.58
C ARG A 843 0.55 6.14 -12.79
N LEU A 844 -0.34 6.60 -13.67
CA LEU A 844 -0.66 5.89 -14.91
C LEU A 844 0.54 5.84 -15.87
N ALA A 845 1.35 6.90 -15.92
CA ALA A 845 2.54 6.97 -16.76
C ALA A 845 3.51 5.82 -16.49
N ARG A 846 3.55 5.30 -15.26
CA ARG A 846 4.41 4.19 -14.84
C ARG A 846 4.05 2.83 -15.44
N ALA A 847 2.94 2.71 -16.14
CA ALA A 847 2.57 1.47 -16.83
C ALA A 847 3.62 1.00 -17.86
N LEU A 848 4.49 1.89 -18.31
CA LEU A 848 5.59 1.59 -19.24
C LEU A 848 7.00 1.60 -18.59
N ASP A 849 7.10 1.58 -17.28
CA ASP A 849 8.40 1.51 -16.59
C ASP A 849 9.11 0.16 -16.79
N ARG A 850 8.43 -0.83 -17.33
CA ARG A 850 8.90 -2.20 -17.56
C ARG A 850 9.02 -2.56 -19.03
#